data_b114a45c7518f52e790a0828ce4cdcf2
#
_entry.id   b114a45c7518f52e790a0828ce4cdcf2
#
_cell.length_a   1.000
_cell.length_b   1.000
_cell.length_c   1.000
_cell.angle_alpha   90.00
_cell.angle_beta   90.00
_cell.angle_gamma   90.00
#
_symmetry.space_group_name_H-M   'P 1'
#
loop_
_entity.id
_entity.type
_entity.pdbx_description
1 polymer ?
#
loop_
_entity_poly.entity_id
_entity_poly.type
_entity_poly.pdbx_seq_one_letter_code
_entity_poly.pdbx_strand_id
1 'polypeptide(L)'
;MKTTIHYLLRAFLLIGALFCLQTVEAKTENHSFTVGKGTFLLDGKPFVVKAAEVHYPRIPRAYWEHRIRMCKALGMNTLCLYVFWNIHEQREGEFDFSGNQDVAAFCRLAQKHGMYVIVRPGPYVCAEWEMGGLPWWLLKKKDIRLRERDDYFMQRVATFEHRVAEQLEPLSIAHGGPIIMVQVENEYGSYGEDKPYVSAVRDMLRKEWGDKVTLFQCDWASNFTNNALGDLVWTMNFGTGANIDQQFHRLGELRPDAPKMCSEYWSGWFDKWGARHETRPAKAMVDGINETLSKGISFSLYMTHGGTSFGHWAGANSPGFKPDVTSYDYDAPINEYGQPTQKYWQLREVMQHYADGKLPAVPKAPMPFIETPEISLAEYAPLSNGFGNTRSSDRPLTFEDMDMGWGTMVYTTTLPELPGKVALAMDAHDYAQVYLDGKYVGKTDRSLDEKSLMLPAVKNGTQLKIVVEGMGRINFGRAIKDYKGIVGDVTLTTDQGVWTPRQWTCTTLPDDYATATKALANSTTTDGGKASAPGYYRGYFKLSKVGDTFLNMEAFGKGQVYVNGHALGRFWHIGPQQTLYLPGCWLKKGRNEVVVLDVVGPKDGAKVQCLNHPVIDKLNLEKPVKHNDPKMALPKGKLKIALSTTLKPGNGWQTIRLKEPLRGRYIALQIGENQNGKSQTAIAELYAQDEHGKRINRDNWQVRYADSEQGNHTLDKAFDLQESTYWQTDAKATLPHVIIIDTGKSQTISALEYLPRQEQGAPGSARQVDVLIFGGE
;
A
#
# COMPACT_ATOMS: atom_id res chain seq x y z
N MET A 1 72.06 -20.02 34.36
CA MET A 1 72.24 -19.74 32.91
C MET A 1 71.19 -20.38 31.99
N LYS A 2 70.55 -21.51 32.30
CA LYS A 2 69.48 -22.11 31.42
C LYS A 2 68.13 -21.43 31.55
N THR A 3 67.81 -20.80 32.67
CA THR A 3 66.50 -20.16 32.89
C THR A 3 66.33 -18.77 32.24
N THR A 4 67.47 -18.05 32.11
CA THR A 4 67.48 -16.68 31.52
C THR A 4 67.38 -16.72 30.00
N ILE A 5 67.82 -17.77 29.33
CA ILE A 5 67.75 -17.95 27.88
C ILE A 5 66.25 -18.24 27.45
N HIS A 6 65.50 -18.95 28.31
CA HIS A 6 64.11 -19.25 28.02
C HIS A 6 63.16 -18.00 28.07
N TYR A 7 63.50 -17.05 28.92
CA TYR A 7 62.74 -15.77 29.02
C TYR A 7 63.06 -14.83 27.85
N LEU A 8 64.31 -14.80 27.40
CA LEU A 8 64.74 -14.01 26.23
C LEU A 8 64.15 -14.58 24.91
N LEU A 9 64.09 -15.91 24.72
CA LEU A 9 63.47 -16.51 23.56
C LEU A 9 61.90 -16.28 23.53
N ARG A 10 61.24 -16.29 24.69
CA ARG A 10 59.79 -15.97 24.77
C ARG A 10 59.50 -14.48 24.54
N ALA A 11 60.41 -13.59 24.99
CA ALA A 11 60.31 -12.16 24.73
C ALA A 11 60.50 -11.84 23.23
N PHE A 12 61.44 -12.51 22.55
CA PHE A 12 61.66 -12.35 21.11
C PHE A 12 60.53 -12.93 20.25
N LEU A 13 59.87 -14.03 20.67
CA LEU A 13 58.68 -14.58 20.01
C LEU A 13 57.44 -13.70 20.22
N LEU A 14 57.27 -13.04 21.36
CA LEU A 14 56.19 -12.09 21.62
C LEU A 14 56.41 -10.76 20.87
N ILE A 15 57.62 -10.28 20.72
CA ILE A 15 57.94 -9.07 19.94
C ILE A 15 57.82 -9.37 18.44
N GLY A 16 58.22 -10.56 17.98
CA GLY A 16 58.01 -11.01 16.60
C GLY A 16 56.52 -11.17 16.23
N ALA A 17 55.68 -11.61 17.18
CA ALA A 17 54.23 -11.72 16.99
C ALA A 17 53.53 -10.34 17.02
N LEU A 18 54.08 -9.34 17.75
CA LEU A 18 53.59 -7.97 17.72
C LEU A 18 53.97 -7.21 16.44
N PHE A 19 55.05 -7.58 15.76
CA PHE A 19 55.45 -6.98 14.48
C PHE A 19 54.77 -7.62 13.26
N CYS A 20 54.15 -8.80 13.40
CA CYS A 20 53.35 -9.43 12.34
C CYS A 20 51.85 -9.04 12.39
N LEU A 21 51.42 -8.20 13.35
CA LEU A 21 50.12 -7.51 13.37
C LEU A 21 50.26 -6.08 12.81
N GLN A 22 51.14 -5.86 11.84
CA GLN A 22 50.90 -4.79 10.88
C GLN A 22 49.68 -5.26 10.09
N THR A 23 48.52 -4.73 10.47
CA THR A 23 47.38 -4.65 9.59
C THR A 23 47.91 -4.20 8.24
N VAL A 24 47.86 -5.10 7.25
CA VAL A 24 47.84 -4.67 5.86
C VAL A 24 46.58 -3.85 5.76
N GLU A 25 46.68 -2.55 6.04
CA GLU A 25 45.74 -1.60 5.48
C GLU A 25 45.87 -1.82 3.98
N ALA A 26 44.92 -2.56 3.44
CA ALA A 26 44.73 -2.61 2.01
C ALA A 26 44.66 -1.15 1.61
N LYS A 27 45.65 -0.65 0.86
CA LYS A 27 45.58 0.65 0.21
C LYS A 27 44.21 0.62 -0.54
N THR A 28 43.23 1.31 0.00
CA THR A 28 42.02 1.56 -0.71
C THR A 28 42.43 2.34 -1.96
N GLU A 29 42.38 1.70 -3.12
CA GLU A 29 42.56 2.40 -4.37
C GLU A 29 41.48 3.45 -4.44
N ASN A 30 41.86 4.72 -4.48
CA ASN A 30 40.90 5.83 -4.61
C ASN A 30 40.36 5.81 -6.04
N HIS A 31 39.18 5.26 -6.21
CA HIS A 31 38.45 5.30 -7.48
C HIS A 31 37.76 6.67 -7.68
N SER A 32 37.55 7.02 -8.92
CA SER A 32 36.76 8.21 -9.29
C SER A 32 35.60 7.82 -10.16
N PHE A 33 34.42 8.42 -9.90
CA PHE A 33 33.25 8.26 -10.77
C PHE A 33 32.76 9.64 -11.22
N THR A 34 32.74 9.87 -12.51
CA THR A 34 32.46 11.19 -13.10
C THR A 34 31.57 11.07 -14.34
N VAL A 35 31.03 12.22 -14.78
CA VAL A 35 30.27 12.33 -16.00
C VAL A 35 31.21 12.66 -17.18
N GLY A 36 31.21 11.81 -18.19
CA GLY A 36 31.92 12.03 -19.45
C GLY A 36 30.96 12.45 -20.58
N LYS A 37 31.50 12.54 -21.79
CA LYS A 37 30.70 12.84 -22.98
C LYS A 37 29.88 11.61 -23.40
N GLY A 38 28.55 11.69 -23.18
CA GLY A 38 27.59 10.64 -23.52
C GLY A 38 27.68 9.37 -22.67
N THR A 39 28.51 9.33 -21.63
CA THR A 39 28.73 8.15 -20.79
C THR A 39 29.19 8.54 -19.38
N PHE A 40 29.10 7.61 -18.43
CA PHE A 40 29.81 7.72 -17.15
C PHE A 40 31.27 7.25 -17.31
N LEU A 41 32.11 7.76 -16.42
CA LEU A 41 33.53 7.38 -16.37
C LEU A 41 33.86 6.85 -14.98
N LEU A 42 34.45 5.64 -14.92
CA LEU A 42 35.07 5.09 -13.74
C LEU A 42 36.59 5.11 -13.97
N ASP A 43 37.33 5.84 -13.14
CA ASP A 43 38.78 6.06 -13.29
C ASP A 43 39.16 6.56 -14.69
N GLY A 44 38.34 7.46 -15.22
CA GLY A 44 38.53 8.05 -16.54
C GLY A 44 38.16 7.15 -17.73
N LYS A 45 37.71 5.91 -17.47
CA LYS A 45 37.28 4.96 -18.53
C LYS A 45 35.76 4.89 -18.63
N PRO A 46 35.22 4.74 -19.86
CA PRO A 46 33.76 4.54 -20.02
C PRO A 46 33.21 3.42 -19.15
N PHE A 47 32.12 3.71 -18.47
CA PHE A 47 31.47 2.77 -17.54
C PHE A 47 29.95 2.77 -17.73
N VAL A 48 29.39 1.62 -18.09
CA VAL A 48 27.95 1.40 -18.16
C VAL A 48 27.48 0.86 -16.82
N VAL A 49 26.66 1.62 -16.11
CA VAL A 49 26.04 1.19 -14.86
C VAL A 49 24.98 0.13 -15.15
N LYS A 50 25.17 -1.06 -14.62
CA LYS A 50 24.21 -2.19 -14.66
C LYS A 50 23.78 -2.44 -13.23
N ALA A 51 22.81 -1.64 -12.74
CA ALA A 51 22.41 -1.66 -11.35
C ALA A 51 21.23 -2.62 -11.10
N ALA A 52 21.28 -3.26 -9.94
CA ALA A 52 20.20 -4.05 -9.37
C ALA A 52 19.55 -3.25 -8.24
N GLU A 53 18.27 -2.89 -8.38
CA GLU A 53 17.51 -2.30 -7.26
C GLU A 53 17.13 -3.39 -6.28
N VAL A 54 17.59 -3.22 -5.01
CA VAL A 54 17.41 -4.16 -3.89
C VAL A 54 17.30 -3.37 -2.60
N HIS A 55 16.23 -3.58 -1.85
CA HIS A 55 15.95 -2.84 -0.62
C HIS A 55 16.31 -3.65 0.63
N TYR A 56 17.38 -3.26 1.34
CA TYR A 56 17.89 -3.98 2.52
C TYR A 56 16.85 -4.25 3.62
N PRO A 57 15.87 -3.38 3.92
CA PRO A 57 14.89 -3.66 4.96
C PRO A 57 13.89 -4.75 4.59
N ARG A 58 13.73 -5.02 3.28
CA ARG A 58 12.84 -6.06 2.75
C ARG A 58 13.46 -7.45 2.72
N ILE A 59 14.70 -7.58 3.24
CA ILE A 59 15.46 -8.82 3.26
C ILE A 59 16.01 -9.03 4.67
N PRO A 60 15.82 -10.20 5.28
CA PRO A 60 16.49 -10.50 6.55
C PRO A 60 18.00 -10.34 6.43
N ARG A 61 18.64 -9.68 7.40
CA ARG A 61 20.10 -9.41 7.39
C ARG A 61 20.94 -10.66 7.07
N ALA A 62 20.54 -11.82 7.61
CA ALA A 62 21.23 -13.09 7.36
C ALA A 62 21.24 -13.50 5.87
N TYR A 63 20.34 -12.95 5.04
CA TYR A 63 20.24 -13.27 3.62
C TYR A 63 20.78 -12.18 2.69
N TRP A 64 21.27 -11.06 3.21
CA TRP A 64 21.83 -9.96 2.40
C TRP A 64 22.92 -10.44 1.45
N GLU A 65 23.90 -11.19 1.98
CA GLU A 65 25.02 -11.68 1.16
C GLU A 65 24.57 -12.59 0.01
N HIS A 66 23.57 -13.45 0.27
CA HIS A 66 22.98 -14.28 -0.78
C HIS A 66 22.36 -13.43 -1.90
N ARG A 67 21.55 -12.43 -1.55
CA ARG A 67 20.87 -11.56 -2.53
C ARG A 67 21.87 -10.73 -3.34
N ILE A 68 22.91 -10.20 -2.71
CA ILE A 68 24.00 -9.47 -3.38
C ILE A 68 24.73 -10.39 -4.37
N ARG A 69 25.05 -11.60 -3.96
CA ARG A 69 25.70 -12.60 -4.84
C ARG A 69 24.81 -13.04 -5.99
N MET A 70 23.50 -13.14 -5.79
CA MET A 70 22.51 -13.38 -6.85
C MET A 70 22.55 -12.26 -7.90
N CYS A 71 22.57 -10.99 -7.47
CA CYS A 71 22.69 -9.84 -8.38
C CYS A 71 24.02 -9.84 -9.13
N LYS A 72 25.14 -10.13 -8.45
CA LYS A 72 26.45 -10.28 -9.09
C LYS A 72 26.47 -11.40 -10.13
N ALA A 73 25.88 -12.56 -9.80
CA ALA A 73 25.77 -13.69 -10.72
C ALA A 73 24.86 -13.41 -11.91
N LEU A 74 23.89 -12.52 -11.78
CA LEU A 74 23.06 -12.03 -12.89
C LEU A 74 23.84 -11.17 -13.88
N GLY A 75 25.02 -10.62 -13.48
CA GLY A 75 25.84 -9.76 -14.30
C GLY A 75 25.75 -8.28 -13.96
N MET A 76 25.13 -7.93 -12.83
CA MET A 76 25.09 -6.56 -12.32
C MET A 76 26.45 -6.15 -11.76
N ASN A 77 26.83 -4.89 -11.93
CA ASN A 77 28.06 -4.31 -11.38
C ASN A 77 27.79 -3.32 -10.24
N THR A 78 26.54 -2.97 -10.03
CA THR A 78 26.11 -1.94 -9.07
C THR A 78 24.84 -2.43 -8.35
N LEU A 79 24.70 -2.10 -7.07
CA LEU A 79 23.40 -2.15 -6.35
C LEU A 79 22.79 -0.75 -6.31
N CYS A 80 21.49 -0.67 -6.38
CA CYS A 80 20.74 0.55 -6.14
C CYS A 80 19.79 0.32 -4.95
N LEU A 81 19.69 1.28 -4.04
CA LEU A 81 18.87 1.13 -2.84
C LEU A 81 18.26 2.46 -2.40
N TYR A 82 17.05 2.39 -1.86
CA TYR A 82 16.44 3.47 -1.10
C TYR A 82 16.88 3.44 0.38
N VAL A 83 16.95 4.62 0.99
CA VAL A 83 16.99 4.77 2.44
C VAL A 83 15.64 5.28 2.92
N PHE A 84 14.91 4.45 3.63
CA PHE A 84 13.54 4.75 4.07
C PHE A 84 13.59 5.54 5.39
N TRP A 85 13.26 6.81 5.37
CA TRP A 85 13.33 7.67 6.55
C TRP A 85 12.57 7.08 7.74
N ASN A 86 11.32 6.64 7.53
CA ASN A 86 10.43 6.18 8.59
C ASN A 86 10.86 4.89 9.30
N ILE A 87 11.71 4.07 8.69
CA ILE A 87 12.25 2.89 9.38
C ILE A 87 13.45 3.24 10.27
N HIS A 88 14.18 4.30 9.92
CA HIS A 88 15.31 4.79 10.67
C HIS A 88 14.93 5.76 11.80
N GLU A 89 13.82 6.48 11.66
CA GLU A 89 13.30 7.44 12.62
C GLU A 89 11.81 7.17 12.87
N GLN A 90 11.49 6.06 13.54
CA GLN A 90 10.11 5.65 13.84
C GLN A 90 9.43 6.59 14.86
N ARG A 91 10.23 7.26 15.69
CA ARG A 91 9.85 8.35 16.60
C ARG A 91 10.74 9.55 16.35
N GLU A 92 10.19 10.74 16.42
CA GLU A 92 10.93 11.97 16.16
C GLU A 92 12.17 12.08 17.05
N GLY A 93 13.35 12.23 16.42
CA GLY A 93 14.64 12.36 17.08
C GLY A 93 15.30 11.04 17.49
N GLU A 94 14.64 9.89 17.35
CA GLU A 94 15.17 8.59 17.71
C GLU A 94 15.59 7.83 16.44
N PHE A 95 16.88 7.83 16.14
CA PHE A 95 17.44 7.17 14.95
C PHE A 95 17.99 5.78 15.25
N ASP A 96 17.69 4.82 14.37
CA ASP A 96 18.22 3.46 14.41
C ASP A 96 18.84 3.07 13.06
N PHE A 97 20.15 2.77 13.08
CA PHE A 97 20.93 2.23 11.96
C PHE A 97 21.56 0.88 12.33
N SER A 98 20.92 0.11 13.20
CA SER A 98 21.39 -1.19 13.66
C SER A 98 20.62 -2.36 13.06
N GLY A 99 21.09 -3.58 13.27
CA GLY A 99 20.37 -4.79 12.88
C GLY A 99 20.04 -4.81 11.39
N ASN A 100 18.75 -4.95 11.07
CA ASN A 100 18.24 -4.95 9.68
C ASN A 100 18.20 -3.53 9.05
N GLN A 101 18.38 -2.47 9.86
CA GLN A 101 18.48 -1.07 9.43
C GLN A 101 19.94 -0.62 9.19
N ASP A 102 20.95 -1.47 9.35
CA ASP A 102 22.36 -1.13 9.16
C ASP A 102 22.71 -1.02 7.67
N VAL A 103 22.30 0.08 7.05
CA VAL A 103 22.52 0.35 5.62
C VAL A 103 24.00 0.45 5.27
N ALA A 104 24.83 0.94 6.20
CA ALA A 104 26.29 1.00 5.99
C ALA A 104 26.90 -0.40 5.90
N ALA A 105 26.48 -1.35 6.74
CA ALA A 105 26.91 -2.74 6.61
C ALA A 105 26.48 -3.37 5.29
N PHE A 106 25.28 -3.04 4.79
CA PHE A 106 24.81 -3.51 3.49
C PHE A 106 25.70 -2.99 2.35
N CYS A 107 26.08 -1.69 2.37
CA CYS A 107 26.98 -1.10 1.39
C CYS A 107 28.40 -1.71 1.46
N ARG A 108 28.93 -1.93 2.67
CA ARG A 108 30.23 -2.61 2.85
C ARG A 108 30.20 -4.05 2.32
N LEU A 109 29.09 -4.73 2.48
CA LEU A 109 28.90 -6.08 1.95
C LEU A 109 28.88 -6.09 0.42
N ALA A 110 28.23 -5.09 -0.21
CA ALA A 110 28.28 -4.87 -1.66
C ALA A 110 29.72 -4.67 -2.14
N GLN A 111 30.50 -3.81 -1.48
CA GLN A 111 31.91 -3.57 -1.78
C GLN A 111 32.76 -4.85 -1.65
N LYS A 112 32.57 -5.65 -0.60
CA LYS A 112 33.22 -6.95 -0.41
C LYS A 112 33.03 -7.88 -1.62
N HIS A 113 31.90 -7.80 -2.29
CA HIS A 113 31.56 -8.57 -3.49
C HIS A 113 31.90 -7.83 -4.80
N GLY A 114 32.66 -6.73 -4.75
CA GLY A 114 33.10 -5.96 -5.90
C GLY A 114 31.92 -5.33 -6.67
N MET A 115 30.92 -4.82 -5.96
CA MET A 115 29.80 -4.08 -6.51
C MET A 115 29.82 -2.63 -6.02
N TYR A 116 29.53 -1.71 -6.93
CA TYR A 116 29.28 -0.32 -6.60
C TYR A 116 27.87 -0.13 -6.03
N VAL A 117 27.57 1.05 -5.50
CA VAL A 117 26.29 1.35 -4.88
C VAL A 117 25.78 2.72 -5.35
N ILE A 118 24.50 2.78 -5.66
CA ILE A 118 23.72 4.01 -5.85
C ILE A 118 22.79 4.14 -4.63
N VAL A 119 22.85 5.29 -3.96
CA VAL A 119 22.01 5.58 -2.80
C VAL A 119 20.91 6.56 -3.17
N ARG A 120 19.69 6.26 -2.76
CA ARG A 120 18.50 7.08 -3.00
C ARG A 120 17.87 7.47 -1.65
N PRO A 121 18.40 8.53 -0.97
CA PRO A 121 18.01 8.84 0.41
C PRO A 121 16.63 9.51 0.53
N GLY A 122 16.13 10.08 -0.54
CA GLY A 122 14.82 10.71 -0.54
C GLY A 122 14.87 12.25 -0.42
N PRO A 123 14.10 12.85 0.52
CA PRO A 123 13.43 12.33 1.72
C PRO A 123 12.21 11.45 1.48
N TYR A 124 11.60 11.54 0.31
CA TYR A 124 10.50 10.70 -0.16
C TYR A 124 11.05 9.69 -1.18
N VAL A 125 10.62 8.44 -1.08
CA VAL A 125 11.13 7.36 -1.93
C VAL A 125 10.03 6.56 -2.67
N CYS A 126 8.78 6.78 -2.43
CA CYS A 126 7.65 6.01 -2.98
C CYS A 126 7.69 4.52 -2.60
N ALA A 127 8.17 3.67 -3.48
CA ALA A 127 8.55 2.26 -3.29
C ALA A 127 7.43 1.34 -2.75
N GLU A 128 6.15 1.70 -2.89
CA GLU A 128 5.02 0.98 -2.29
C GLU A 128 5.27 0.68 -0.80
N TRP A 129 5.98 1.62 -0.16
CA TRP A 129 6.33 1.61 1.24
C TRP A 129 5.49 2.60 2.03
N GLU A 130 5.19 2.30 3.27
CA GLU A 130 4.42 3.15 4.19
C GLU A 130 4.75 4.63 4.02
N MET A 131 3.74 5.46 3.63
CA MET A 131 3.84 6.91 3.41
C MET A 131 4.98 7.34 2.47
N GLY A 132 5.41 6.45 1.53
CA GLY A 132 6.55 6.73 0.64
C GLY A 132 7.88 6.95 1.36
N GLY A 133 8.06 6.35 2.53
CA GLY A 133 9.23 6.48 3.37
C GLY A 133 9.18 7.65 4.36
N LEU A 134 8.22 8.56 4.27
CA LEU A 134 8.08 9.67 5.21
C LEU A 134 7.55 9.19 6.57
N PRO A 135 8.04 9.72 7.71
CA PRO A 135 7.55 9.34 9.02
C PRO A 135 6.13 9.82 9.33
N TRP A 136 5.30 8.94 9.87
CA TRP A 136 3.93 9.24 10.28
C TRP A 136 3.82 10.40 11.29
N TRP A 137 4.79 10.55 12.18
CA TRP A 137 4.79 11.59 13.22
C TRP A 137 4.87 13.02 12.67
N LEU A 138 5.29 13.20 11.42
CA LEU A 138 5.18 14.48 10.71
C LEU A 138 3.73 14.98 10.64
N LEU A 139 2.76 14.05 10.57
CA LEU A 139 1.33 14.38 10.49
C LEU A 139 0.73 14.86 11.83
N LYS A 140 1.46 14.77 12.94
CA LYS A 140 1.06 15.39 14.20
C LYS A 140 0.95 16.91 14.07
N LYS A 141 1.76 17.51 13.20
CA LYS A 141 1.64 18.91 12.79
C LYS A 141 0.59 19.03 11.68
N LYS A 142 -0.64 19.38 12.04
CA LYS A 142 -1.80 19.33 11.13
C LYS A 142 -1.68 20.25 9.90
N ASP A 143 -0.98 21.38 10.01
CA ASP A 143 -0.72 22.34 8.94
C ASP A 143 0.56 22.04 8.12
N ILE A 144 1.25 20.92 8.38
CA ILE A 144 2.44 20.54 7.64
C ILE A 144 2.17 20.42 6.14
N ARG A 145 3.12 20.89 5.34
CA ARG A 145 3.17 20.71 3.88
C ARG A 145 4.32 19.79 3.52
N LEU A 146 3.98 18.57 3.16
CA LEU A 146 4.95 17.53 2.78
C LEU A 146 5.50 17.81 1.38
N ARG A 147 6.79 17.53 1.17
CA ARG A 147 7.49 17.74 -0.11
C ARG A 147 7.31 19.15 -0.65
N GLU A 148 7.33 20.13 0.24
CA GLU A 148 7.24 21.55 -0.05
C GLU A 148 8.17 22.32 0.92
N ARG A 149 8.37 23.64 0.68
CA ARG A 149 9.15 24.51 1.55
C ARG A 149 8.36 24.88 2.81
N ASP A 150 8.06 23.92 3.64
CA ASP A 150 7.56 24.07 5.01
C ASP A 150 8.76 24.07 5.96
N ASP A 151 8.89 25.06 6.83
CA ASP A 151 10.07 25.23 7.68
C ASP A 151 10.33 24.03 8.58
N TYR A 152 9.27 23.46 9.17
CA TYR A 152 9.40 22.28 10.03
C TYR A 152 9.79 21.04 9.20
N PHE A 153 9.12 20.82 8.08
CA PHE A 153 9.44 19.69 7.20
C PHE A 153 10.89 19.77 6.72
N MET A 154 11.34 20.93 6.22
CA MET A 154 12.70 21.13 5.72
C MET A 154 13.75 20.96 6.81
N GLN A 155 13.47 21.41 8.05
CA GLN A 155 14.36 21.18 9.19
C GLN A 155 14.50 19.68 9.50
N ARG A 156 13.39 18.92 9.47
CA ARG A 156 13.43 17.46 9.73
C ARG A 156 14.13 16.72 8.59
N VAL A 157 13.91 17.12 7.33
CA VAL A 157 14.66 16.61 6.17
C VAL A 157 16.16 16.82 6.35
N ALA A 158 16.58 18.03 6.69
CA ALA A 158 18.00 18.33 6.90
C ALA A 158 18.63 17.46 8.00
N THR A 159 17.88 17.22 9.10
CA THR A 159 18.32 16.33 10.18
C THR A 159 18.47 14.90 9.69
N PHE A 160 17.50 14.39 8.96
CA PHE A 160 17.54 13.02 8.42
C PHE A 160 18.70 12.83 7.42
N GLU A 161 18.84 13.74 6.45
CA GLU A 161 19.93 13.66 5.46
C GLU A 161 21.30 13.73 6.10
N HIS A 162 21.48 14.55 7.14
CA HIS A 162 22.70 14.59 7.93
C HIS A 162 22.97 13.23 8.61
N ARG A 163 21.97 12.64 9.26
CA ARG A 163 22.10 11.33 9.94
C ARG A 163 22.41 10.19 8.95
N VAL A 164 21.84 10.24 7.74
CA VAL A 164 22.17 9.28 6.67
C VAL A 164 23.60 9.48 6.19
N ALA A 165 24.00 10.73 5.97
CA ALA A 165 25.35 11.04 5.52
C ALA A 165 26.42 10.62 6.55
N GLU A 166 26.20 10.77 7.86
CA GLU A 166 27.08 10.24 8.90
C GLU A 166 27.36 8.73 8.74
N GLN A 167 26.40 7.97 8.23
CA GLN A 167 26.55 6.52 8.01
C GLN A 167 27.22 6.19 6.67
N LEU A 168 26.93 6.95 5.62
CA LEU A 168 27.19 6.54 4.24
C LEU A 168 28.25 7.37 3.51
N GLU A 169 28.43 8.66 3.84
CA GLU A 169 29.42 9.51 3.18
C GLU A 169 30.85 8.93 3.29
N PRO A 170 31.27 8.37 4.45
CA PRO A 170 32.58 7.70 4.57
C PRO A 170 32.73 6.47 3.65
N LEU A 171 31.65 5.96 3.08
CA LEU A 171 31.62 4.87 2.10
C LEU A 171 31.47 5.38 0.67
N SER A 172 31.58 6.69 0.44
CA SER A 172 31.57 7.25 -0.90
C SER A 172 32.84 6.88 -1.68
N ILE A 173 32.74 6.93 -2.99
CA ILE A 173 33.89 6.66 -3.87
C ILE A 173 35.02 7.66 -3.64
N ALA A 174 34.72 8.85 -3.15
CA ALA A 174 35.69 9.86 -2.77
C ALA A 174 36.65 9.39 -1.62
N HIS A 175 36.19 8.45 -0.82
CA HIS A 175 36.94 7.84 0.31
C HIS A 175 37.32 6.37 0.05
N GLY A 176 37.22 5.92 -1.21
CA GLY A 176 37.53 4.53 -1.59
C GLY A 176 36.41 3.54 -1.29
N GLY A 177 35.22 4.02 -0.97
CA GLY A 177 34.00 3.21 -0.78
C GLY A 177 33.27 2.87 -2.08
N PRO A 178 32.18 2.11 -2.02
CA PRO A 178 31.45 1.66 -3.20
C PRO A 178 30.42 2.66 -3.73
N ILE A 179 30.07 3.73 -3.00
CA ILE A 179 28.96 4.63 -3.35
C ILE A 179 29.41 5.60 -4.45
N ILE A 180 28.80 5.48 -5.63
CA ILE A 180 29.16 6.25 -6.83
C ILE A 180 28.17 7.40 -7.14
N MET A 181 26.91 7.26 -6.78
CA MET A 181 25.87 8.25 -7.07
C MET A 181 24.89 8.36 -5.90
N VAL A 182 24.34 9.58 -5.73
CA VAL A 182 23.29 9.88 -4.74
C VAL A 182 22.15 10.63 -5.42
N GLN A 183 20.91 10.16 -5.19
CA GLN A 183 19.72 10.77 -5.77
C GLN A 183 19.20 11.94 -4.92
N VAL A 184 18.76 12.98 -5.61
CA VAL A 184 18.06 14.15 -5.05
C VAL A 184 16.57 13.97 -5.24
N GLU A 185 15.81 13.84 -4.15
CA GLU A 185 14.36 13.62 -4.17
C GLU A 185 13.95 12.35 -4.94
N ASN A 186 12.69 12.15 -5.29
CA ASN A 186 12.23 11.07 -6.15
C ASN A 186 10.99 11.47 -6.95
N GLU A 187 11.09 11.41 -8.29
CA GLU A 187 9.97 11.66 -9.23
C GLU A 187 9.14 12.91 -8.86
N TYR A 188 9.80 14.00 -8.47
CA TYR A 188 9.11 15.19 -7.98
C TYR A 188 8.19 15.83 -9.02
N GLY A 189 8.49 15.68 -10.32
CA GLY A 189 7.65 16.18 -11.40
C GLY A 189 6.26 15.53 -11.48
N SER A 190 6.08 14.35 -10.89
CA SER A 190 4.77 13.70 -10.74
C SER A 190 3.99 14.22 -9.50
N TYR A 191 4.65 14.92 -8.59
CA TYR A 191 4.06 15.46 -7.36
C TYR A 191 3.86 16.97 -7.41
N GLY A 192 4.87 17.74 -7.86
CA GLY A 192 4.85 19.19 -7.78
C GLY A 192 5.75 19.88 -8.78
N GLU A 193 5.76 21.22 -8.72
CA GLU A 193 6.55 22.10 -9.58
C GLU A 193 7.38 23.11 -8.77
N ASP A 194 7.60 22.87 -7.46
CA ASP A 194 8.41 23.74 -6.61
C ASP A 194 9.91 23.46 -6.79
N LYS A 195 10.48 23.92 -7.90
CA LYS A 195 11.90 23.79 -8.19
C LYS A 195 12.82 24.33 -7.07
N PRO A 196 12.51 25.44 -6.36
CA PRO A 196 13.25 25.85 -5.17
C PRO A 196 13.28 24.83 -4.03
N TYR A 197 12.21 24.02 -3.85
CA TYR A 197 12.23 22.92 -2.90
C TYR A 197 13.26 21.87 -3.28
N VAL A 198 13.25 21.42 -4.55
CA VAL A 198 14.21 20.43 -5.06
C VAL A 198 15.65 20.97 -4.97
N SER A 199 15.84 22.27 -5.24
CA SER A 199 17.14 22.96 -5.08
C SER A 199 17.62 22.91 -3.63
N ALA A 200 16.72 23.14 -2.66
CA ALA A 200 17.06 23.10 -1.24
C ALA A 200 17.48 21.67 -0.80
N VAL A 201 16.78 20.65 -1.26
CA VAL A 201 17.17 19.23 -1.01
C VAL A 201 18.55 18.92 -1.64
N ARG A 202 18.78 19.36 -2.90
CA ARG A 202 20.08 19.22 -3.56
C ARG A 202 21.20 19.91 -2.74
N ASP A 203 20.96 21.11 -2.23
CA ASP A 203 21.94 21.88 -1.45
C ASP A 203 22.27 21.19 -0.12
N MET A 204 21.26 20.61 0.55
CA MET A 204 21.48 19.78 1.75
C MET A 204 22.38 18.58 1.44
N LEU A 205 22.06 17.82 0.40
CA LEU A 205 22.87 16.66 0.00
C LEU A 205 24.28 17.07 -0.45
N ARG A 206 24.42 18.16 -1.21
CA ARG A 206 25.72 18.66 -1.63
C ARG A 206 26.61 19.06 -0.45
N LYS A 207 26.01 19.66 0.59
CA LYS A 207 26.70 20.01 1.83
C LYS A 207 27.24 18.78 2.56
N GLU A 208 26.45 17.70 2.61
CA GLU A 208 26.80 16.48 3.36
C GLU A 208 27.76 15.57 2.57
N TRP A 209 27.55 15.42 1.24
CA TRP A 209 28.30 14.48 0.39
C TRP A 209 29.48 15.10 -0.37
N GLY A 210 29.60 16.43 -0.40
CA GLY A 210 30.65 17.14 -1.12
C GLY A 210 30.50 17.08 -2.65
N ASP A 211 31.51 17.65 -3.35
CA ASP A 211 31.46 17.82 -4.81
C ASP A 211 31.98 16.61 -5.61
N LYS A 212 32.60 15.65 -4.94
CA LYS A 212 33.19 14.47 -5.60
C LYS A 212 32.18 13.33 -5.83
N VAL A 213 31.02 13.39 -5.20
CA VAL A 213 29.95 12.41 -5.40
C VAL A 213 28.98 12.91 -6.46
N THR A 214 28.68 12.09 -7.45
CA THR A 214 27.73 12.44 -8.52
C THR A 214 26.30 12.46 -7.98
N LEU A 215 25.67 13.64 -8.01
CA LEU A 215 24.24 13.77 -7.70
C LEU A 215 23.40 13.65 -8.97
N PHE A 216 22.21 13.04 -8.84
CA PHE A 216 21.28 12.88 -9.96
C PHE A 216 19.83 13.07 -9.54
N GLN A 217 18.97 13.36 -10.52
CA GLN A 217 17.50 13.38 -10.39
C GLN A 217 16.89 12.35 -11.32
N CYS A 218 15.81 11.72 -10.88
CA CYS A 218 15.00 10.87 -11.75
C CYS A 218 13.57 11.43 -11.90
N ASP A 219 12.98 11.18 -13.05
CA ASP A 219 11.55 11.42 -13.31
C ASP A 219 11.10 10.66 -14.56
N TRP A 220 9.82 10.71 -14.85
CA TRP A 220 9.29 10.24 -16.13
C TRP A 220 9.70 11.19 -17.25
N ALA A 221 9.88 10.64 -18.46
CA ALA A 221 10.27 11.43 -19.63
C ALA A 221 9.32 12.60 -19.95
N SER A 222 8.05 12.51 -19.53
CA SER A 222 7.05 13.58 -19.65
C SER A 222 7.20 14.71 -18.63
N ASN A 223 7.85 14.46 -17.50
CA ASN A 223 7.80 15.35 -16.32
C ASN A 223 9.16 15.91 -15.90
N PHE A 224 10.27 15.32 -16.32
CA PHE A 224 11.60 15.63 -15.77
C PHE A 224 12.02 17.08 -15.96
N THR A 225 11.56 17.76 -17.00
CA THR A 225 11.91 19.15 -17.29
C THR A 225 11.30 20.15 -16.31
N ASN A 226 10.22 19.77 -15.63
CA ASN A 226 9.51 20.70 -14.71
C ASN A 226 10.39 21.15 -13.55
N ASN A 227 11.22 20.26 -13.02
CA ASN A 227 12.03 20.51 -11.82
C ASN A 227 13.52 20.21 -12.04
N ALA A 228 13.97 20.00 -13.27
CA ALA A 228 15.35 19.65 -13.57
C ALA A 228 16.35 20.73 -13.17
N LEU A 229 17.36 20.35 -12.37
CA LEU A 229 18.45 21.23 -11.95
C LEU A 229 19.64 21.09 -12.90
N GLY A 230 20.24 22.24 -13.30
CA GLY A 230 21.24 22.29 -14.34
C GLY A 230 22.55 21.56 -14.03
N ASP A 231 22.89 21.43 -12.77
CA ASP A 231 24.12 20.83 -12.25
C ASP A 231 24.00 19.35 -11.90
N LEU A 232 22.79 18.75 -12.02
CA LEU A 232 22.56 17.34 -11.75
C LEU A 232 22.55 16.49 -13.04
N VAL A 233 22.84 15.21 -12.91
CA VAL A 233 22.55 14.20 -13.94
C VAL A 233 21.04 13.97 -13.96
N TRP A 234 20.45 13.95 -15.16
CA TRP A 234 19.04 13.65 -15.35
C TRP A 234 18.85 12.24 -15.84
N THR A 235 18.07 11.45 -15.14
CA THR A 235 17.75 10.06 -15.48
C THR A 235 16.26 9.88 -15.69
N MET A 236 15.87 8.88 -16.47
CA MET A 236 14.48 8.61 -16.83
C MET A 236 14.00 7.33 -16.14
N ASN A 237 12.72 7.29 -15.74
CA ASN A 237 12.06 6.11 -15.22
C ASN A 237 11.03 5.62 -16.25
N PHE A 238 11.12 4.35 -16.62
CA PHE A 238 10.17 3.69 -17.51
C PHE A 238 10.27 2.16 -17.36
N GLY A 239 9.30 1.44 -17.92
CA GLY A 239 9.23 -0.01 -17.71
C GLY A 239 9.27 -0.82 -18.98
N THR A 240 9.07 -2.10 -18.80
CA THR A 240 8.97 -3.12 -19.84
C THR A 240 8.03 -2.69 -20.98
N GLY A 241 8.51 -2.75 -22.22
CA GLY A 241 7.75 -2.38 -23.41
C GLY A 241 7.84 -0.90 -23.82
N ALA A 242 8.57 -0.05 -23.07
CA ALA A 242 8.78 1.34 -23.44
C ALA A 242 9.65 1.47 -24.71
N ASN A 243 9.36 2.48 -25.54
CA ASN A 243 10.24 2.88 -26.63
C ASN A 243 11.42 3.68 -26.07
N ILE A 244 12.59 3.08 -26.01
CA ILE A 244 13.78 3.62 -25.34
C ILE A 244 14.25 4.93 -25.99
N ASP A 245 14.26 5.03 -27.30
CA ASP A 245 14.67 6.25 -28.00
C ASP A 245 13.75 7.41 -27.69
N GLN A 246 12.45 7.16 -27.62
CA GLN A 246 11.46 8.17 -27.26
C GLN A 246 11.62 8.64 -25.80
N GLN A 247 11.96 7.73 -24.86
CA GLN A 247 12.18 8.10 -23.46
C GLN A 247 13.35 9.08 -23.29
N PHE A 248 14.39 8.96 -24.11
CA PHE A 248 15.57 9.83 -24.07
C PHE A 248 15.57 10.95 -25.09
N HIS A 249 14.53 11.07 -25.93
CA HIS A 249 14.50 12.07 -27.01
C HIS A 249 14.70 13.50 -26.48
N ARG A 250 13.88 13.90 -25.52
CA ARG A 250 13.93 15.26 -24.95
C ARG A 250 15.23 15.54 -24.20
N LEU A 251 15.80 14.54 -23.50
CA LEU A 251 17.12 14.67 -22.89
C LEU A 251 18.20 14.93 -23.96
N GLY A 252 18.15 14.21 -25.07
CA GLY A 252 19.10 14.36 -26.17
C GLY A 252 19.04 15.74 -26.84
N GLU A 253 17.84 16.33 -26.95
CA GLU A 253 17.67 17.71 -27.44
C GLU A 253 18.29 18.74 -26.49
N LEU A 254 18.06 18.60 -25.20
CA LEU A 254 18.47 19.57 -24.18
C LEU A 254 19.95 19.43 -23.78
N ARG A 255 20.45 18.19 -23.74
CA ARG A 255 21.81 17.82 -23.32
C ARG A 255 22.36 16.69 -24.20
N PRO A 256 22.79 16.97 -25.42
CA PRO A 256 23.22 15.93 -26.36
C PRO A 256 24.43 15.11 -25.88
N ASP A 257 25.27 15.70 -25.04
CA ASP A 257 26.45 15.04 -24.46
C ASP A 257 26.22 14.43 -23.07
N ALA A 258 24.97 14.41 -22.55
CA ALA A 258 24.66 13.80 -21.25
C ALA A 258 24.70 12.26 -21.33
N PRO A 259 25.19 11.59 -20.28
CA PRO A 259 25.03 10.14 -20.18
C PRO A 259 23.53 9.79 -20.07
N LYS A 260 23.12 8.73 -20.73
CA LYS A 260 21.76 8.21 -20.66
C LYS A 260 21.69 7.12 -19.60
N MET A 261 20.71 7.21 -18.70
CA MET A 261 20.45 6.20 -17.70
C MET A 261 18.95 6.09 -17.41
N CYS A 262 18.43 4.86 -17.41
CA CYS A 262 17.15 4.52 -16.82
C CYS A 262 17.36 4.19 -15.34
N SER A 263 16.96 5.07 -14.43
CA SER A 263 17.18 4.87 -13.00
C SER A 263 16.16 3.95 -12.35
N GLU A 264 15.00 3.73 -12.99
CA GLU A 264 14.06 2.67 -12.68
C GLU A 264 13.55 2.05 -13.98
N TYR A 265 14.11 0.90 -14.34
CA TYR A 265 13.55 0.06 -15.39
C TYR A 265 12.61 -0.96 -14.75
N TRP A 266 11.30 -0.74 -14.81
CA TRP A 266 10.32 -1.58 -14.13
C TRP A 266 10.22 -2.96 -14.76
N SER A 267 10.69 -3.98 -14.01
CA SER A 267 10.74 -5.38 -14.45
C SER A 267 9.39 -6.10 -14.36
N GLY A 268 8.53 -5.66 -13.46
CA GLY A 268 7.21 -6.20 -13.16
C GLY A 268 6.30 -5.12 -12.59
N TRP A 269 5.48 -5.48 -11.61
CA TRP A 269 4.64 -4.54 -10.87
C TRP A 269 4.27 -5.12 -9.49
N PHE A 270 3.76 -4.28 -8.60
CA PHE A 270 3.36 -4.63 -7.24
C PHE A 270 1.91 -5.06 -7.16
N ASP A 271 1.59 -5.89 -6.16
CA ASP A 271 0.25 -6.39 -5.87
C ASP A 271 -0.49 -5.53 -4.86
N LYS A 272 -1.81 -5.51 -4.99
CA LYS A 272 -2.73 -4.80 -4.10
C LYS A 272 -3.78 -5.77 -3.56
N TRP A 273 -4.17 -5.57 -2.30
CA TRP A 273 -5.27 -6.33 -1.72
C TRP A 273 -6.54 -6.17 -2.57
N GLY A 274 -7.23 -7.27 -2.83
CA GLY A 274 -8.44 -7.30 -3.63
C GLY A 274 -8.24 -7.24 -5.15
N ALA A 275 -7.00 -7.17 -5.64
CA ALA A 275 -6.65 -7.16 -7.05
C ALA A 275 -5.95 -8.45 -7.48
N ARG A 276 -5.91 -8.71 -8.79
CA ARG A 276 -5.18 -9.87 -9.33
C ARG A 276 -3.67 -9.68 -9.16
N HIS A 277 -2.98 -10.79 -8.98
CA HIS A 277 -1.51 -10.83 -9.01
C HIS A 277 -0.96 -10.30 -10.34
N GLU A 278 -0.01 -9.37 -10.23
CA GLU A 278 0.60 -8.68 -11.36
C GLU A 278 1.77 -9.49 -11.92
N THR A 279 1.78 -9.68 -13.23
CA THR A 279 2.88 -10.33 -13.95
C THR A 279 3.19 -9.59 -15.24
N ARG A 280 4.43 -9.66 -15.71
CA ARG A 280 4.88 -9.11 -16.97
C ARG A 280 5.65 -10.17 -17.77
N PRO A 281 5.54 -10.21 -19.12
CA PRO A 281 6.25 -11.20 -19.92
C PRO A 281 7.77 -11.09 -19.78
N ALA A 282 8.44 -12.18 -19.46
CA ALA A 282 9.90 -12.23 -19.30
C ALA A 282 10.63 -11.73 -20.55
N LYS A 283 10.22 -12.18 -21.74
CA LYS A 283 10.85 -11.81 -23.02
C LYS A 283 10.84 -10.30 -23.24
N ALA A 284 9.73 -9.62 -22.98
CA ALA A 284 9.62 -8.17 -23.19
C ALA A 284 10.58 -7.37 -22.29
N MET A 285 10.77 -7.80 -21.06
CA MET A 285 11.74 -7.20 -20.13
C MET A 285 13.17 -7.43 -20.65
N VAL A 286 13.51 -8.65 -21.03
CA VAL A 286 14.85 -9.04 -21.47
C VAL A 286 15.24 -8.33 -22.77
N ASP A 287 14.32 -8.27 -23.74
CA ASP A 287 14.52 -7.55 -25.01
C ASP A 287 14.79 -6.06 -24.76
N GLY A 288 14.04 -5.43 -23.85
CA GLY A 288 14.23 -4.02 -23.51
C GLY A 288 15.57 -3.75 -22.81
N ILE A 289 16.02 -4.62 -21.91
CA ILE A 289 17.35 -4.49 -21.30
C ILE A 289 18.46 -4.72 -22.32
N ASN A 290 18.29 -5.70 -23.23
CA ASN A 290 19.24 -5.92 -24.31
C ASN A 290 19.35 -4.70 -25.25
N GLU A 291 18.22 -4.10 -25.62
CA GLU A 291 18.20 -2.86 -26.42
C GLU A 291 18.89 -1.71 -25.66
N THR A 292 18.61 -1.53 -24.38
CA THR A 292 19.23 -0.52 -23.51
C THR A 292 20.76 -0.66 -23.52
N LEU A 293 21.26 -1.86 -23.27
CA LEU A 293 22.69 -2.16 -23.24
C LEU A 293 23.36 -2.04 -24.62
N SER A 294 22.69 -2.44 -25.72
CA SER A 294 23.21 -2.32 -27.09
C SER A 294 23.46 -0.87 -27.51
N LYS A 295 22.75 0.08 -26.87
CA LYS A 295 22.90 1.53 -27.06
C LYS A 295 23.88 2.17 -26.08
N GLY A 296 24.55 1.38 -25.21
CA GLY A 296 25.45 1.88 -24.17
C GLY A 296 24.75 2.68 -23.06
N ILE A 297 23.46 2.48 -22.88
CA ILE A 297 22.64 3.17 -21.87
C ILE A 297 22.75 2.43 -20.54
N SER A 298 22.99 3.16 -19.46
CA SER A 298 23.00 2.65 -18.10
C SER A 298 21.56 2.40 -17.58
N PHE A 299 21.40 1.46 -16.64
CA PHE A 299 20.09 1.18 -16.06
C PHE A 299 20.19 0.71 -14.60
N SER A 300 19.08 0.89 -13.86
CA SER A 300 18.79 0.19 -12.62
C SER A 300 17.51 -0.64 -12.80
N LEU A 301 17.59 -1.95 -12.63
CA LEU A 301 16.46 -2.86 -12.82
C LEU A 301 15.59 -2.86 -11.57
N TYR A 302 14.47 -2.19 -11.63
CA TYR A 302 13.51 -2.02 -10.56
C TYR A 302 12.31 -2.98 -10.73
N MET A 303 12.07 -3.98 -9.91
CA MET A 303 13.01 -4.54 -8.94
C MET A 303 13.82 -5.65 -9.58
N THR A 304 15.08 -5.79 -9.19
CA THR A 304 15.84 -7.02 -9.43
C THR A 304 15.46 -8.08 -8.41
N HIS A 305 15.25 -7.66 -7.17
CA HIS A 305 14.68 -8.44 -6.07
C HIS A 305 13.82 -7.52 -5.19
N GLY A 306 12.53 -7.77 -5.14
CA GLY A 306 11.59 -6.95 -4.36
C GLY A 306 11.63 -7.24 -2.85
N GLY A 307 11.62 -8.51 -2.48
CA GLY A 307 11.58 -8.95 -1.08
C GLY A 307 10.20 -8.83 -0.44
N THR A 308 10.17 -8.56 0.86
CA THR A 308 8.96 -8.55 1.69
C THR A 308 8.85 -7.25 2.48
N SER A 309 7.71 -6.58 2.44
CA SER A 309 7.39 -5.44 3.32
C SER A 309 6.91 -5.95 4.68
N PHE A 310 7.83 -6.51 5.47
CA PHE A 310 7.54 -7.12 6.76
C PHE A 310 6.80 -6.17 7.72
N GLY A 311 5.97 -6.71 8.61
CA GLY A 311 5.23 -5.92 9.59
C GLY A 311 4.19 -5.00 8.93
N HIS A 312 4.26 -3.71 9.22
CA HIS A 312 3.31 -2.69 8.72
C HIS A 312 3.88 -1.81 7.60
N TRP A 313 4.98 -2.21 6.96
CA TRP A 313 5.71 -1.35 6.03
C TRP A 313 5.16 -1.30 4.60
N ALA A 314 4.25 -2.18 4.21
CA ALA A 314 3.54 -2.04 2.93
C ALA A 314 2.66 -0.77 2.95
N GLY A 315 2.76 0.04 1.91
CA GLY A 315 2.01 1.28 1.75
C GLY A 315 0.65 1.11 1.08
N ALA A 316 0.20 2.16 0.40
CA ALA A 316 -0.98 2.12 -0.47
C ALA A 316 -0.77 3.05 -1.67
N ASN A 317 -1.26 2.66 -2.83
CA ASN A 317 -1.18 3.47 -4.03
C ASN A 317 -2.42 4.36 -4.20
N SER A 318 -2.34 5.34 -5.09
CA SER A 318 -3.40 6.27 -5.48
C SER A 318 -3.49 6.39 -7.02
N PRO A 319 -4.53 6.98 -7.63
CA PRO A 319 -5.68 7.64 -7.01
C PRO A 319 -6.64 6.67 -6.31
N GLY A 320 -7.40 7.19 -5.36
CA GLY A 320 -8.17 6.42 -4.41
C GLY A 320 -7.27 5.77 -3.36
N PHE A 321 -7.78 4.76 -2.66
CA PHE A 321 -7.00 3.99 -1.69
C PHE A 321 -6.81 2.55 -2.18
N LYS A 322 -5.59 2.17 -2.48
CA LYS A 322 -5.23 0.86 -3.04
C LYS A 322 -4.11 0.24 -2.20
N PRO A 323 -4.46 -0.43 -1.10
CA PRO A 323 -3.46 -0.94 -0.16
C PRO A 323 -2.63 -2.06 -0.78
N ASP A 324 -1.32 -1.95 -0.61
CA ASP A 324 -0.35 -2.91 -1.13
C ASP A 324 -0.30 -4.16 -0.23
N VAL A 325 -0.04 -5.32 -0.82
CA VAL A 325 0.14 -6.57 -0.07
C VAL A 325 1.49 -6.60 0.66
N THR A 326 1.66 -7.51 1.58
CA THR A 326 2.92 -7.68 2.33
C THR A 326 4.07 -8.14 1.45
N SER A 327 3.82 -9.06 0.50
CA SER A 327 4.82 -9.46 -0.48
C SER A 327 5.17 -8.32 -1.43
N TYR A 328 6.44 -8.06 -1.62
CA TYR A 328 6.92 -7.18 -2.68
C TYR A 328 7.63 -8.00 -3.76
N ASP A 329 7.04 -9.14 -4.13
CA ASP A 329 7.58 -10.05 -5.14
C ASP A 329 7.87 -9.33 -6.47
N TYR A 330 6.99 -8.40 -6.86
CA TYR A 330 7.14 -7.51 -8.01
C TYR A 330 7.23 -8.24 -9.36
N ASP A 331 7.02 -9.56 -9.38
CA ASP A 331 7.33 -10.41 -10.53
C ASP A 331 8.79 -10.20 -11.00
N ALA A 332 9.70 -10.02 -10.04
CA ALA A 332 11.11 -9.68 -10.26
C ALA A 332 11.93 -10.87 -10.76
N PRO A 333 13.12 -10.66 -11.36
CA PRO A 333 14.02 -11.75 -11.73
C PRO A 333 14.43 -12.65 -10.56
N ILE A 334 14.65 -12.07 -9.38
CA ILE A 334 14.84 -12.81 -8.11
C ILE A 334 13.55 -12.66 -7.33
N ASN A 335 12.82 -13.74 -7.10
CA ASN A 335 11.53 -13.71 -6.42
C ASN A 335 11.66 -13.34 -4.93
N GLU A 336 10.53 -13.14 -4.23
CA GLU A 336 10.45 -12.69 -2.84
C GLU A 336 11.40 -13.45 -1.91
N TYR A 337 11.54 -14.74 -2.07
CA TYR A 337 12.35 -15.62 -1.23
C TYR A 337 13.74 -15.95 -1.81
N GLY A 338 14.18 -15.22 -2.84
CA GLY A 338 15.55 -15.23 -3.34
C GLY A 338 15.88 -16.31 -4.35
N GLN A 339 14.87 -16.93 -4.99
CA GLN A 339 15.08 -17.90 -6.05
C GLN A 339 15.09 -17.22 -7.41
N PRO A 340 15.90 -17.71 -8.38
CA PRO A 340 15.89 -17.21 -9.75
C PRO A 340 14.60 -17.64 -10.46
N THR A 341 13.96 -16.68 -11.15
CA THR A 341 12.78 -16.90 -12.00
C THR A 341 13.19 -17.13 -13.47
N GLN A 342 12.20 -17.33 -14.34
CA GLN A 342 12.45 -17.35 -15.80
C GLN A 342 13.09 -16.05 -16.28
N LYS A 343 12.66 -14.90 -15.75
CA LYS A 343 13.28 -13.58 -16.06
C LYS A 343 14.76 -13.55 -15.72
N TYR A 344 15.14 -14.13 -14.58
CA TYR A 344 16.54 -14.20 -14.16
C TYR A 344 17.41 -14.97 -15.18
N TRP A 345 16.98 -16.16 -15.56
CA TRP A 345 17.77 -17.01 -16.44
C TRP A 345 17.89 -16.41 -17.86
N GLN A 346 16.80 -15.91 -18.43
CA GLN A 346 16.82 -15.26 -19.73
C GLN A 346 17.65 -13.97 -19.73
N LEU A 347 17.52 -13.15 -18.68
CA LEU A 347 18.31 -11.94 -18.55
C LEU A 347 19.79 -12.26 -18.38
N ARG A 348 20.14 -13.30 -17.61
CA ARG A 348 21.52 -13.72 -17.41
C ARG A 348 22.22 -14.11 -18.73
N GLU A 349 21.51 -14.75 -19.65
CA GLU A 349 22.02 -15.07 -21.00
C GLU A 349 22.41 -13.79 -21.74
N VAL A 350 21.56 -12.78 -21.73
CA VAL A 350 21.85 -11.47 -22.34
C VAL A 350 23.03 -10.79 -21.64
N MET A 351 23.02 -10.73 -20.31
CA MET A 351 24.06 -10.07 -19.54
C MET A 351 25.44 -10.70 -19.74
N GLN A 352 25.50 -11.99 -20.05
CA GLN A 352 26.76 -12.66 -20.38
C GLN A 352 27.46 -12.05 -21.61
N HIS A 353 26.71 -11.52 -22.60
CA HIS A 353 27.29 -10.86 -23.78
C HIS A 353 27.93 -9.49 -23.46
N TYR A 354 27.51 -8.87 -22.34
CA TYR A 354 28.00 -7.56 -21.89
C TYR A 354 28.93 -7.67 -20.67
N ALA A 355 29.43 -8.85 -20.37
CA ALA A 355 30.33 -9.09 -19.25
C ALA A 355 31.79 -9.20 -19.71
N ASP A 356 32.72 -8.71 -18.89
CA ASP A 356 34.17 -8.83 -19.11
C ASP A 356 34.67 -10.23 -18.73
N GLY A 357 34.05 -11.27 -19.23
CA GLY A 357 34.39 -12.67 -18.95
C GLY A 357 33.16 -13.48 -18.47
N LYS A 358 33.44 -14.67 -17.93
CA LYS A 358 32.37 -15.59 -17.50
C LYS A 358 31.71 -15.06 -16.21
N LEU A 359 30.38 -14.97 -16.23
CA LEU A 359 29.60 -14.60 -15.04
C LEU A 359 29.80 -15.63 -13.90
N PRO A 360 29.81 -15.19 -12.63
CA PRO A 360 29.90 -16.08 -11.48
C PRO A 360 28.79 -17.12 -11.44
N ALA A 361 29.01 -18.24 -10.78
CA ALA A 361 27.98 -19.24 -10.57
C ALA A 361 26.84 -18.67 -9.71
N VAL A 362 25.59 -19.02 -10.07
CA VAL A 362 24.42 -18.63 -9.29
C VAL A 362 24.45 -19.33 -7.94
N PRO A 363 24.39 -18.59 -6.83
CA PRO A 363 24.42 -19.17 -5.49
C PRO A 363 23.20 -20.05 -5.22
N LYS A 364 23.41 -21.13 -4.47
CA LYS A 364 22.33 -21.97 -3.98
C LYS A 364 21.51 -21.22 -2.92
N ALA A 365 20.24 -21.62 -2.76
CA ALA A 365 19.39 -21.13 -1.67
C ALA A 365 20.11 -21.26 -0.31
N PRO A 366 20.03 -20.24 0.57
CA PRO A 366 20.69 -20.29 1.86
C PRO A 366 20.13 -21.36 2.79
N MET A 367 18.87 -21.72 2.62
CA MET A 367 18.18 -22.74 3.38
C MET A 367 17.27 -23.61 2.50
N PRO A 368 16.96 -24.86 2.90
CA PRO A 368 15.95 -25.66 2.23
C PRO A 368 14.55 -25.09 2.49
N PHE A 369 13.58 -25.46 1.65
CA PHE A 369 12.17 -25.22 1.92
C PHE A 369 11.59 -26.33 2.79
N ILE A 370 10.75 -25.97 3.76
CA ILE A 370 10.08 -26.89 4.68
C ILE A 370 8.57 -26.67 4.68
N GLU A 371 7.86 -27.70 5.11
CA GLU A 371 6.41 -27.65 5.38
C GLU A 371 6.11 -28.27 6.74
N THR A 372 4.94 -27.97 7.29
CA THR A 372 4.47 -28.53 8.57
C THR A 372 3.08 -29.12 8.41
N PRO A 373 2.66 -30.03 9.31
CA PRO A 373 1.25 -30.27 9.54
C PRO A 373 0.53 -28.97 9.96
N GLU A 374 -0.80 -29.00 9.97
CA GLU A 374 -1.63 -27.91 10.50
C GLU A 374 -1.27 -27.61 11.96
N ILE A 375 -1.18 -26.34 12.29
CA ILE A 375 -0.81 -25.82 13.62
C ILE A 375 -2.05 -25.15 14.22
N SER A 376 -2.56 -25.69 15.31
CA SER A 376 -3.66 -25.07 16.06
C SER A 376 -3.15 -23.93 16.93
N LEU A 377 -3.82 -22.77 16.88
CA LEU A 377 -3.59 -21.63 17.73
C LEU A 377 -4.64 -21.64 18.86
N ALA A 378 -4.44 -22.51 19.84
CA ALA A 378 -5.44 -22.83 20.89
C ALA A 378 -5.58 -21.77 21.99
N GLU A 379 -4.61 -20.90 22.17
CA GLU A 379 -4.67 -19.79 23.13
C GLU A 379 -5.34 -18.56 22.49
N TYR A 380 -6.34 -18.00 23.19
CA TYR A 380 -7.12 -16.87 22.72
C TYR A 380 -7.24 -15.76 23.79
N ALA A 381 -7.19 -14.52 23.36
CA ALA A 381 -7.54 -13.36 24.17
C ALA A 381 -8.34 -12.35 23.33
N PRO A 382 -9.38 -11.70 23.90
CA PRO A 382 -10.15 -10.70 23.17
C PRO A 382 -9.31 -9.44 22.89
N LEU A 383 -9.70 -8.67 21.85
CA LEU A 383 -9.01 -7.42 21.48
C LEU A 383 -8.84 -6.46 22.67
N SER A 384 -9.79 -6.41 23.59
CA SER A 384 -9.77 -5.55 24.78
C SER A 384 -8.55 -5.75 25.68
N ASN A 385 -7.94 -6.95 25.66
CA ASN A 385 -6.73 -7.22 26.45
C ASN A 385 -5.49 -6.46 25.91
N GLY A 386 -5.52 -6.03 24.65
CA GLY A 386 -4.46 -5.25 24.02
C GLY A 386 -4.70 -3.74 24.03
N PHE A 387 -5.78 -3.26 24.65
CA PHE A 387 -6.07 -1.82 24.69
C PHE A 387 -4.95 -1.04 25.35
N GLY A 388 -4.55 0.03 24.70
CA GLY A 388 -3.55 0.99 25.14
C GLY A 388 -4.16 2.25 25.75
N ASN A 389 -3.74 3.42 25.26
CA ASN A 389 -4.19 4.71 25.75
C ASN A 389 -5.66 4.97 25.40
N THR A 390 -6.39 5.58 26.35
CA THR A 390 -7.79 5.98 26.16
C THR A 390 -7.93 7.49 26.42
N ARG A 391 -8.66 8.19 25.53
CA ARG A 391 -8.99 9.61 25.66
C ARG A 391 -10.45 9.87 25.32
N SER A 392 -11.07 10.78 26.06
CA SER A 392 -12.39 11.33 25.75
C SER A 392 -12.23 12.59 24.87
N SER A 393 -13.14 12.75 23.90
CA SER A 393 -13.13 13.88 22.97
C SER A 393 -14.55 14.13 22.43
N ASP A 394 -14.83 15.38 22.06
CA ASP A 394 -16.12 15.73 21.42
C ASP A 394 -16.24 15.22 19.97
N ARG A 395 -15.14 14.77 19.40
CA ARG A 395 -15.09 14.18 18.04
C ARG A 395 -14.15 12.98 18.02
N PRO A 396 -14.25 12.10 17.02
CA PRO A 396 -13.25 11.05 16.84
C PRO A 396 -11.83 11.65 16.70
N LEU A 397 -10.85 11.00 17.31
CA LEU A 397 -9.43 11.35 17.20
C LEU A 397 -8.75 10.45 16.18
N THR A 398 -7.80 10.99 15.42
CA THR A 398 -6.98 10.19 14.50
C THR A 398 -5.89 9.43 15.26
N PHE A 399 -5.20 8.50 14.60
CA PHE A 399 -4.05 7.82 15.19
C PHE A 399 -2.98 8.82 15.64
N GLU A 400 -2.71 9.81 14.80
CA GLU A 400 -1.72 10.87 15.06
C GLU A 400 -2.10 11.73 16.27
N ASP A 401 -3.39 11.98 16.49
CA ASP A 401 -3.89 12.67 17.70
C ASP A 401 -3.66 11.84 18.97
N MET A 402 -3.61 10.52 18.83
CA MET A 402 -3.39 9.56 19.93
C MET A 402 -1.93 9.12 20.06
N ASP A 403 -0.99 9.74 19.33
CA ASP A 403 0.44 9.40 19.28
C ASP A 403 0.69 7.93 18.91
N MET A 404 -0.06 7.43 17.93
CA MET A 404 0.05 6.08 17.40
C MET A 404 0.28 6.10 15.90
N GLY A 405 1.29 5.37 15.42
CA GLY A 405 1.61 5.28 13.98
C GLY A 405 0.80 4.23 13.25
N TRP A 406 0.64 3.08 13.86
CA TRP A 406 0.06 1.88 13.26
C TRP A 406 -0.80 1.12 14.26
N GLY A 407 -1.71 0.29 13.77
CA GLY A 407 -2.57 -0.55 14.57
C GLY A 407 -4.05 -0.34 14.30
N THR A 408 -4.83 -0.35 15.36
CA THR A 408 -6.29 -0.24 15.33
C THR A 408 -6.74 0.77 16.39
N MET A 409 -7.84 1.48 16.12
CA MET A 409 -8.50 2.30 17.13
C MET A 409 -9.94 1.85 17.37
N VAL A 410 -10.35 1.91 18.63
CA VAL A 410 -11.71 1.63 19.06
C VAL A 410 -12.37 2.93 19.52
N TYR A 411 -13.47 3.27 18.87
CA TYR A 411 -14.28 4.44 19.16
C TYR A 411 -15.61 4.01 19.76
N THR A 412 -16.01 4.61 20.87
CA THR A 412 -17.32 4.35 21.48
C THR A 412 -18.05 5.64 21.81
N THR A 413 -19.35 5.64 21.63
CA THR A 413 -20.27 6.72 22.05
C THR A 413 -21.65 6.15 22.31
N THR A 414 -22.50 6.89 23.03
CA THR A 414 -23.87 6.51 23.31
C THR A 414 -24.81 7.26 22.37
N LEU A 415 -25.76 6.56 21.76
CA LEU A 415 -26.70 7.10 20.80
C LEU A 415 -28.05 7.45 21.47
N PRO A 416 -28.73 8.51 21.00
CA PRO A 416 -30.12 8.76 21.34
C PRO A 416 -31.06 7.78 20.58
N GLU A 417 -32.34 7.89 20.79
CA GLU A 417 -33.32 7.20 19.98
C GLU A 417 -33.31 7.76 18.55
N LEU A 418 -33.10 6.89 17.58
CA LEU A 418 -33.15 7.21 16.13
C LEU A 418 -34.11 6.21 15.46
N PRO A 419 -35.35 6.62 15.17
CA PRO A 419 -36.35 5.72 14.57
C PRO A 419 -36.07 5.50 13.09
N GLY A 420 -36.56 4.37 12.58
CA GLY A 420 -36.46 4.01 11.17
C GLY A 420 -35.06 3.55 10.73
N LYS A 421 -34.79 3.66 9.45
CA LYS A 421 -33.44 3.45 8.89
C LYS A 421 -32.52 4.59 9.30
N VAL A 422 -31.29 4.25 9.65
CA VAL A 422 -30.26 5.20 10.03
C VAL A 422 -29.05 4.98 9.13
N ALA A 423 -28.68 5.96 8.33
CA ALA A 423 -27.43 5.92 7.60
C ALA A 423 -26.29 6.46 8.46
N LEU A 424 -25.36 5.60 8.85
CA LEU A 424 -24.12 6.01 9.50
C LEU A 424 -23.10 6.32 8.42
N ALA A 425 -22.52 7.54 8.41
CA ALA A 425 -21.47 7.93 7.52
C ALA A 425 -20.24 8.40 8.28
N MET A 426 -19.07 8.03 7.76
CA MET A 426 -17.76 8.38 8.32
C MET A 426 -16.67 8.27 7.25
N ASP A 427 -15.61 9.04 7.38
CA ASP A 427 -14.39 8.87 6.59
C ASP A 427 -13.39 8.03 7.41
N ALA A 428 -13.55 6.71 7.34
CA ALA A 428 -12.72 5.76 8.07
C ALA A 428 -11.48 5.37 7.25
N HIS A 429 -10.32 5.55 7.82
CA HIS A 429 -9.02 5.17 7.27
C HIS A 429 -8.41 4.04 8.10
N ASP A 430 -8.62 2.71 7.74
CA ASP A 430 -9.04 2.30 6.40
C ASP A 430 -10.18 1.27 6.42
N TYR A 431 -10.17 0.31 7.37
CA TYR A 431 -11.16 -0.76 7.48
C TYR A 431 -11.91 -0.63 8.80
N ALA A 432 -13.19 -0.28 8.76
CA ALA A 432 -13.98 -0.04 9.95
C ALA A 432 -15.07 -1.10 10.14
N GLN A 433 -15.17 -1.66 11.32
CA GLN A 433 -16.25 -2.56 11.74
C GLN A 433 -17.14 -1.84 12.74
N VAL A 434 -18.45 -1.94 12.58
CA VAL A 434 -19.46 -1.24 13.36
C VAL A 434 -20.28 -2.23 14.18
N TYR A 435 -20.45 -1.88 15.45
CA TYR A 435 -21.21 -2.68 16.44
C TYR A 435 -22.22 -1.79 17.18
N LEU A 436 -23.41 -2.33 17.42
CA LEU A 436 -24.43 -1.75 18.30
C LEU A 436 -24.64 -2.70 19.49
N ASP A 437 -24.45 -2.21 20.73
CA ASP A 437 -24.52 -3.00 21.97
C ASP A 437 -23.69 -4.30 21.88
N GLY A 438 -22.51 -4.22 21.30
CA GLY A 438 -21.60 -5.34 21.10
C GLY A 438 -21.93 -6.26 19.92
N LYS A 439 -23.07 -6.08 19.24
CA LYS A 439 -23.46 -6.87 18.07
C LYS A 439 -22.91 -6.24 16.80
N TYR A 440 -22.20 -7.01 15.98
CA TYR A 440 -21.72 -6.60 14.66
C TYR A 440 -22.91 -6.28 13.73
N VAL A 441 -22.87 -5.10 13.08
CA VAL A 441 -23.93 -4.64 12.17
C VAL A 441 -23.44 -4.33 10.76
N GLY A 442 -22.11 -4.25 10.54
CA GLY A 442 -21.56 -4.04 9.22
C GLY A 442 -20.15 -3.44 9.25
N LYS A 443 -19.62 -3.16 8.08
CA LYS A 443 -18.30 -2.59 7.87
C LYS A 443 -18.32 -1.48 6.83
N THR A 444 -17.25 -0.66 6.82
CA THR A 444 -16.86 0.14 5.66
C THR A 444 -15.41 -0.18 5.30
N ASP A 445 -15.13 -0.20 4.01
CA ASP A 445 -13.83 -0.52 3.44
C ASP A 445 -13.41 0.62 2.49
N ARG A 446 -12.37 1.35 2.88
CA ARG A 446 -11.87 2.48 2.09
C ARG A 446 -11.37 2.05 0.70
N SER A 447 -10.85 0.81 0.56
CA SER A 447 -10.40 0.30 -0.74
C SER A 447 -11.54 0.13 -1.75
N LEU A 448 -12.77 0.04 -1.26
CA LEU A 448 -14.00 -0.03 -2.03
C LEU A 448 -14.75 1.32 -2.07
N ASP A 449 -14.14 2.40 -1.55
CA ASP A 449 -14.76 3.73 -1.40
C ASP A 449 -16.05 3.71 -0.57
N GLU A 450 -16.16 2.78 0.38
CA GLU A 450 -17.29 2.69 1.30
C GLU A 450 -17.16 3.72 2.42
N LYS A 451 -18.08 4.69 2.50
CA LYS A 451 -18.10 5.74 3.53
C LYS A 451 -19.32 5.72 4.43
N SER A 452 -20.27 4.84 4.14
CA SER A 452 -21.51 4.73 4.90
C SER A 452 -22.01 3.30 4.98
N LEU A 453 -22.85 3.06 5.99
CA LEU A 453 -23.61 1.81 6.09
C LEU A 453 -24.97 2.07 6.73
N MET A 454 -25.96 1.25 6.41
CA MET A 454 -27.30 1.31 6.98
C MET A 454 -27.35 0.57 8.31
N LEU A 455 -27.77 1.27 9.36
CA LEU A 455 -28.06 0.70 10.67
C LEU A 455 -29.57 0.41 10.81
N PRO A 456 -29.97 -0.54 11.66
CA PRO A 456 -31.35 -0.68 12.08
C PRO A 456 -31.79 0.53 12.95
N ALA A 457 -33.08 0.63 13.26
CA ALA A 457 -33.57 1.61 14.23
C ALA A 457 -32.81 1.51 15.56
N VAL A 458 -32.38 2.65 16.08
CA VAL A 458 -31.52 2.75 17.26
C VAL A 458 -32.36 3.19 18.46
N LYS A 459 -32.25 2.46 19.58
CA LYS A 459 -32.90 2.81 20.84
C LYS A 459 -32.08 3.84 21.61
N ASN A 460 -32.75 4.63 22.44
CA ASN A 460 -32.04 5.53 23.36
C ASN A 460 -31.11 4.74 24.30
N GLY A 461 -29.86 5.21 24.43
CA GLY A 461 -28.84 4.58 25.24
C GLY A 461 -28.02 3.47 24.56
N THR A 462 -28.33 3.14 23.28
CA THR A 462 -27.55 2.16 22.51
C THR A 462 -26.07 2.59 22.41
N GLN A 463 -25.15 1.68 22.73
CA GLN A 463 -23.73 1.91 22.56
C GLN A 463 -23.30 1.65 21.11
N LEU A 464 -22.82 2.68 20.43
CA LEU A 464 -22.10 2.57 19.17
C LEU A 464 -20.64 2.28 19.45
N LYS A 465 -20.10 1.22 18.86
CA LYS A 465 -18.66 0.93 18.84
C LYS A 465 -18.20 0.78 17.40
N ILE A 466 -17.12 1.51 17.05
CA ILE A 466 -16.46 1.43 15.75
C ILE A 466 -15.02 1.00 15.98
N VAL A 467 -14.59 -0.06 15.29
CA VAL A 467 -13.22 -0.58 15.34
C VAL A 467 -12.58 -0.30 13.99
N VAL A 468 -11.57 0.58 13.95
CA VAL A 468 -10.92 1.01 12.70
C VAL A 468 -9.47 0.52 12.68
N GLU A 469 -9.19 -0.41 11.78
CA GLU A 469 -7.83 -0.84 11.48
C GLU A 469 -7.21 0.08 10.42
N GLY A 470 -6.03 0.64 10.73
CA GLY A 470 -5.21 1.38 9.78
C GLY A 470 -4.34 0.44 8.96
N MET A 471 -4.41 0.56 7.65
CA MET A 471 -3.48 -0.08 6.71
C MET A 471 -2.31 0.86 6.37
N GLY A 472 -1.50 0.53 5.36
CA GLY A 472 -0.42 1.41 4.93
C GLY A 472 -0.93 2.77 4.49
N ARG A 473 -0.17 3.84 4.81
CA ARG A 473 -0.46 5.19 4.30
C ARG A 473 -0.11 5.27 2.82
N ILE A 474 -0.83 6.13 2.12
CA ILE A 474 -0.62 6.36 0.68
C ILE A 474 0.84 6.79 0.45
N ASN A 475 1.49 6.12 -0.50
CA ASN A 475 2.90 6.29 -0.85
C ASN A 475 3.14 7.08 -2.14
N PHE A 476 2.11 7.34 -2.94
CA PHE A 476 2.25 7.98 -4.25
C PHE A 476 1.20 9.07 -4.50
N GLY A 477 1.62 10.14 -5.20
CA GLY A 477 0.76 11.25 -5.60
C GLY A 477 0.49 12.27 -4.47
N ARG A 478 -0.50 13.16 -4.70
CA ARG A 478 -0.82 14.27 -3.79
C ARG A 478 -1.46 13.84 -2.47
N ALA A 479 -1.99 12.62 -2.40
CA ALA A 479 -2.73 12.11 -1.25
C ALA A 479 -1.82 11.53 -0.13
N ILE A 480 -0.51 11.73 -0.18
CA ILE A 480 0.44 11.19 0.80
C ILE A 480 0.26 11.73 2.23
N LYS A 481 -0.46 12.84 2.41
CA LYS A 481 -0.87 13.35 3.74
C LYS A 481 -2.07 12.54 4.24
N ASP A 482 -1.84 11.28 4.58
CA ASP A 482 -2.85 10.27 4.85
C ASP A 482 -2.95 9.95 6.36
N TYR A 483 -3.88 10.61 7.05
CA TYR A 483 -4.21 10.34 8.46
C TYR A 483 -4.88 8.97 8.62
N LYS A 484 -4.74 8.32 9.79
CA LYS A 484 -5.39 7.05 10.10
C LYS A 484 -6.43 7.18 11.21
N GLY A 485 -7.38 6.23 11.26
CA GLY A 485 -8.54 6.28 12.13
C GLY A 485 -9.75 6.94 11.46
N ILE A 486 -10.65 7.53 12.23
CA ILE A 486 -11.77 8.30 11.69
C ILE A 486 -11.30 9.74 11.44
N VAL A 487 -11.40 10.20 10.21
CA VAL A 487 -11.02 11.57 9.80
C VAL A 487 -12.27 12.45 9.71
N GLY A 488 -12.42 13.37 10.64
CA GLY A 488 -13.59 14.22 10.73
C GLY A 488 -14.70 13.68 11.62
N ASP A 489 -15.93 14.10 11.33
CA ASP A 489 -17.11 13.73 12.12
C ASP A 489 -17.74 12.42 11.61
N VAL A 490 -18.40 11.71 12.51
CA VAL A 490 -19.35 10.64 12.19
C VAL A 490 -20.75 11.26 12.19
N THR A 491 -21.56 10.95 11.19
CA THR A 491 -22.97 11.42 11.10
C THR A 491 -23.93 10.26 11.04
N LEU A 492 -25.10 10.44 11.64
CA LEU A 492 -26.23 9.53 11.52
C LEU A 492 -27.41 10.29 10.90
N THR A 493 -27.82 9.86 9.71
CA THR A 493 -28.89 10.49 8.95
C THR A 493 -30.16 9.63 8.99
N THR A 494 -31.29 10.26 9.29
CA THR A 494 -32.62 9.67 9.23
C THR A 494 -33.51 10.54 8.34
N ASP A 495 -34.73 10.10 8.04
CA ASP A 495 -35.71 10.94 7.34
C ASP A 495 -36.09 12.22 8.14
N GLN A 496 -35.75 12.28 9.43
CA GLN A 496 -36.03 13.44 10.30
C GLN A 496 -34.86 14.44 10.36
N GLY A 497 -33.69 14.07 9.85
CA GLY A 497 -32.51 14.93 9.85
C GLY A 497 -31.20 14.21 10.16
N VAL A 498 -30.14 15.01 10.34
CA VAL A 498 -28.77 14.55 10.60
C VAL A 498 -28.44 14.79 12.07
N TRP A 499 -27.89 13.78 12.72
CA TRP A 499 -27.36 13.86 14.06
C TRP A 499 -25.86 13.53 14.06
N THR A 500 -25.06 14.30 14.79
CA THR A 500 -23.60 14.11 14.90
C THR A 500 -23.27 13.74 16.34
N PRO A 501 -22.81 12.52 16.61
CA PRO A 501 -22.40 12.10 17.95
C PRO A 501 -21.28 12.99 18.51
N ARG A 502 -21.42 13.28 19.80
CA ARG A 502 -20.39 13.94 20.60
C ARG A 502 -20.04 13.03 21.79
N GLN A 503 -19.01 13.38 22.56
CA GLN A 503 -18.56 12.59 23.71
C GLN A 503 -18.07 11.18 23.32
N TRP A 504 -17.09 11.15 22.46
CA TRP A 504 -16.41 9.93 22.06
C TRP A 504 -15.38 9.48 23.10
N THR A 505 -15.27 8.19 23.28
CA THR A 505 -14.12 7.54 23.91
C THR A 505 -13.29 6.89 22.82
N CYS A 506 -12.03 7.32 22.68
CA CYS A 506 -11.08 6.83 21.67
C CYS A 506 -10.00 6.01 22.38
N THR A 507 -9.82 4.75 22.01
CA THR A 507 -8.87 3.81 22.62
C THR A 507 -7.95 3.24 21.57
N THR A 508 -6.62 3.28 21.79
CA THR A 508 -5.62 2.70 20.90
C THR A 508 -5.51 1.19 21.10
N LEU A 509 -5.18 0.48 20.03
CA LEU A 509 -4.83 -0.94 19.98
C LEU A 509 -3.61 -1.11 19.07
N PRO A 510 -2.38 -0.95 19.61
CA PRO A 510 -1.15 -1.10 18.82
C PRO A 510 -1.00 -2.52 18.26
N ASP A 511 -0.41 -2.63 17.07
CA ASP A 511 -0.19 -3.89 16.34
C ASP A 511 1.25 -4.43 16.50
N ASP A 512 1.86 -4.26 17.67
CA ASP A 512 3.19 -4.77 17.97
C ASP A 512 3.17 -6.09 18.75
N TYR A 513 4.27 -6.84 18.66
CA TYR A 513 4.41 -8.14 19.32
C TYR A 513 4.34 -8.06 20.85
N ALA A 514 4.84 -6.97 21.46
CA ALA A 514 4.80 -6.78 22.90
C ALA A 514 3.36 -6.61 23.40
N THR A 515 2.55 -5.83 22.69
CA THR A 515 1.12 -5.69 22.94
C THR A 515 0.39 -7.02 22.81
N ALA A 516 0.66 -7.79 21.74
CA ALA A 516 0.03 -9.08 21.50
C ALA A 516 0.38 -10.11 22.58
N THR A 517 1.63 -10.19 23.01
CA THR A 517 2.06 -11.12 24.08
C THR A 517 1.52 -10.71 25.44
N LYS A 518 1.43 -9.41 25.73
CA LYS A 518 0.79 -8.89 26.96
C LYS A 518 -0.71 -9.25 26.97
N ALA A 519 -1.41 -9.07 25.86
CA ALA A 519 -2.82 -9.44 25.73
C ALA A 519 -3.04 -10.94 26.00
N LEU A 520 -2.14 -11.79 25.52
CA LEU A 520 -2.19 -13.24 25.69
C LEU A 520 -1.69 -13.75 27.06
N ALA A 521 -1.18 -12.88 27.95
CA ALA A 521 -0.76 -13.28 29.28
C ALA A 521 -1.93 -13.85 30.12
N ASN A 522 -3.17 -13.39 29.84
CA ASN A 522 -4.41 -13.87 30.45
C ASN A 522 -5.29 -14.60 29.40
N SER A 523 -4.68 -15.36 28.50
CA SER A 523 -5.40 -16.11 27.47
C SER A 523 -6.23 -17.27 28.07
N THR A 524 -7.30 -17.60 27.35
CA THR A 524 -8.09 -18.82 27.60
C THR A 524 -7.73 -19.85 26.55
N THR A 525 -7.79 -21.14 26.90
CA THR A 525 -7.62 -22.21 25.92
C THR A 525 -8.96 -22.46 25.24
N THR A 526 -8.95 -22.41 23.91
CA THR A 526 -10.11 -22.75 23.09
C THR A 526 -10.11 -24.22 22.73
N ASP A 527 -11.29 -24.84 22.69
CA ASP A 527 -11.46 -26.24 22.33
C ASP A 527 -11.07 -26.46 20.85
N GLY A 528 -9.87 -27.01 20.60
CA GLY A 528 -9.38 -27.38 19.28
C GLY A 528 -9.32 -26.26 18.23
N GLY A 529 -9.17 -24.99 18.65
CA GLY A 529 -9.10 -23.85 17.72
C GLY A 529 -10.45 -23.38 17.18
N LYS A 530 -11.57 -23.74 17.78
CA LYS A 530 -12.93 -23.35 17.33
C LYS A 530 -13.30 -21.88 17.61
N ALA A 531 -12.41 -21.07 18.20
CA ALA A 531 -12.66 -19.65 18.34
C ALA A 531 -12.77 -18.98 16.98
N SER A 532 -13.78 -18.12 16.82
CA SER A 532 -14.03 -17.35 15.58
C SER A 532 -14.16 -15.85 15.83
N ALA A 533 -13.95 -15.40 17.08
CA ALA A 533 -14.08 -13.99 17.46
C ALA A 533 -12.82 -13.20 17.10
N PRO A 534 -12.93 -11.89 16.81
CA PRO A 534 -11.78 -11.00 16.74
C PRO A 534 -10.94 -11.06 18.02
N GLY A 535 -9.61 -11.12 17.89
CA GLY A 535 -8.74 -11.21 19.07
C GLY A 535 -7.31 -11.62 18.74
N TYR A 536 -6.61 -11.97 19.78
CA TYR A 536 -5.24 -12.50 19.72
C TYR A 536 -5.28 -14.02 19.84
N TYR A 537 -4.46 -14.67 19.02
CA TYR A 537 -4.33 -16.11 18.97
C TYR A 537 -2.87 -16.52 19.09
N ARG A 538 -2.58 -17.60 19.81
CA ARG A 538 -1.23 -18.13 19.94
C ARG A 538 -1.23 -19.64 19.86
N GLY A 539 -0.22 -20.16 19.15
CA GLY A 539 0.06 -21.57 19.04
C GLY A 539 1.54 -21.87 18.90
N TYR A 540 1.89 -23.14 18.96
CA TYR A 540 3.27 -23.58 18.93
C TYR A 540 3.43 -24.80 18.02
N PHE A 541 4.59 -24.86 17.35
CA PHE A 541 4.96 -26.02 16.55
C PHE A 541 6.43 -26.38 16.78
N LYS A 542 6.78 -27.63 16.49
CA LYS A 542 8.13 -28.14 16.66
C LYS A 542 8.76 -28.47 15.32
N LEU A 543 10.01 -28.06 15.13
CA LEU A 543 10.80 -28.36 13.95
C LEU A 543 12.01 -29.25 14.33
N SER A 544 12.20 -30.31 13.58
CA SER A 544 13.45 -31.12 13.61
C SER A 544 14.52 -30.52 12.69
N LYS A 545 14.11 -29.85 11.62
CA LYS A 545 14.95 -29.17 10.61
C LYS A 545 14.40 -27.78 10.31
N VAL A 546 15.29 -26.78 10.21
CA VAL A 546 14.96 -25.40 9.89
C VAL A 546 15.07 -25.17 8.38
N GLY A 547 14.22 -24.31 7.85
CA GLY A 547 14.24 -23.93 6.44
C GLY A 547 13.26 -22.80 6.18
N ASP A 548 13.32 -22.22 4.98
CA ASP A 548 12.36 -21.22 4.51
C ASP A 548 10.99 -21.84 4.30
N THR A 549 9.95 -21.10 4.55
CA THR A 549 8.57 -21.59 4.41
C THR A 549 7.58 -20.43 4.19
N PHE A 550 6.33 -20.77 3.97
CA PHE A 550 5.24 -19.80 3.71
C PHE A 550 4.08 -20.11 4.65
N LEU A 551 3.80 -19.18 5.56
CA LEU A 551 2.74 -19.33 6.54
C LEU A 551 1.38 -19.05 5.90
N ASN A 552 0.54 -20.07 5.78
CA ASN A 552 -0.80 -19.94 5.21
C ASN A 552 -1.77 -19.34 6.22
N MET A 553 -2.36 -18.20 5.87
CA MET A 553 -3.26 -17.42 6.70
C MET A 553 -4.73 -17.49 6.25
N GLU A 554 -5.09 -18.37 5.29
CA GLU A 554 -6.44 -18.43 4.72
C GLU A 554 -7.57 -18.63 5.75
N ALA A 555 -7.29 -19.29 6.87
CA ALA A 555 -8.27 -19.50 7.93
C ALA A 555 -8.60 -18.22 8.72
N PHE A 556 -7.73 -17.22 8.69
CA PHE A 556 -7.87 -15.95 9.41
C PHE A 556 -8.52 -14.87 8.55
N GLY A 557 -9.10 -13.86 9.21
CA GLY A 557 -9.81 -12.78 8.57
C GLY A 557 -8.89 -11.66 8.06
N LYS A 558 -8.39 -10.83 8.98
CA LYS A 558 -7.57 -9.66 8.66
C LYS A 558 -6.76 -9.21 9.87
N GLY A 559 -5.47 -8.95 9.68
CA GLY A 559 -4.64 -8.47 10.78
C GLY A 559 -3.14 -8.62 10.57
N GLN A 560 -2.42 -8.95 11.65
CA GLN A 560 -0.95 -9.09 11.73
C GLN A 560 -0.55 -10.45 12.29
N VAL A 561 0.58 -10.98 11.83
CA VAL A 561 1.12 -12.24 12.36
C VAL A 561 2.60 -12.13 12.69
N TYR A 562 2.98 -12.81 13.76
CA TYR A 562 4.34 -12.86 14.29
C TYR A 562 4.78 -14.31 14.48
N VAL A 563 6.05 -14.57 14.17
CA VAL A 563 6.68 -15.87 14.45
C VAL A 563 7.97 -15.63 15.22
N ASN A 564 8.10 -16.24 16.41
CA ASN A 564 9.25 -16.03 17.32
C ASN A 564 9.57 -14.56 17.59
N GLY A 565 8.58 -13.69 17.63
CA GLY A 565 8.73 -12.24 17.82
C GLY A 565 9.00 -11.41 16.55
N HIS A 566 9.20 -12.07 15.40
CA HIS A 566 9.37 -11.39 14.12
C HIS A 566 8.02 -11.12 13.46
N ALA A 567 7.74 -9.86 13.11
CA ALA A 567 6.55 -9.49 12.38
C ALA A 567 6.67 -9.95 10.93
N LEU A 568 5.80 -10.86 10.48
CA LEU A 568 5.77 -11.29 9.07
C LEU A 568 5.05 -10.27 8.20
N GLY A 569 3.97 -9.68 8.68
CA GLY A 569 3.23 -8.66 7.98
C GLY A 569 1.71 -8.79 8.12
N ARG A 570 1.01 -7.95 7.34
CA ARG A 570 -0.44 -7.95 7.25
C ARG A 570 -0.91 -9.14 6.42
N PHE A 571 -2.01 -9.73 6.85
CA PHE A 571 -2.79 -10.69 6.09
C PHE A 571 -4.23 -10.20 5.92
N TRP A 572 -4.87 -10.58 4.84
CA TRP A 572 -6.28 -10.31 4.59
C TRP A 572 -6.85 -11.42 3.71
N HIS A 573 -7.93 -12.08 4.16
CA HIS A 573 -8.51 -13.24 3.47
C HIS A 573 -8.95 -12.99 2.02
N ILE A 574 -9.18 -11.71 1.64
CA ILE A 574 -9.58 -11.38 0.27
C ILE A 574 -8.50 -11.67 -0.77
N GLY A 575 -7.23 -11.78 -0.36
CA GLY A 575 -6.10 -12.01 -1.26
C GLY A 575 -5.71 -10.80 -2.12
N PRO A 576 -4.82 -10.99 -3.12
CA PRO A 576 -4.39 -12.26 -3.71
C PRO A 576 -3.37 -13.05 -2.88
N GLN A 577 -2.67 -12.42 -1.94
CA GLN A 577 -1.68 -13.06 -1.07
C GLN A 577 -2.38 -13.80 0.06
N GLN A 578 -2.25 -15.14 0.10
CA GLN A 578 -2.79 -15.98 1.16
C GLN A 578 -1.71 -16.48 2.12
N THR A 579 -0.46 -16.56 1.66
CA THR A 579 0.67 -16.99 2.47
C THR A 579 1.64 -15.84 2.71
N LEU A 580 2.28 -15.82 3.87
CA LEU A 580 3.35 -14.87 4.20
C LEU A 580 4.70 -15.60 4.23
N TYR A 581 5.71 -15.02 3.57
CA TYR A 581 7.05 -15.58 3.59
C TYR A 581 7.62 -15.59 5.01
N LEU A 582 8.06 -16.74 5.47
CA LEU A 582 8.69 -16.96 6.76
C LEU A 582 10.13 -17.44 6.55
N PRO A 583 11.10 -16.52 6.70
CA PRO A 583 12.52 -16.85 6.55
C PRO A 583 12.98 -17.87 7.58
N GLY A 584 13.71 -18.89 7.12
CA GLY A 584 14.22 -19.94 7.99
C GLY A 584 15.20 -19.46 9.05
N CYS A 585 15.86 -18.30 8.82
CA CYS A 585 16.73 -17.68 9.81
C CYS A 585 15.98 -17.14 11.05
N TRP A 586 14.67 -17.02 11.00
CA TRP A 586 13.79 -16.65 12.14
C TRP A 586 13.23 -17.86 12.87
N LEU A 587 13.46 -19.05 12.35
CA LEU A 587 13.02 -20.33 12.92
C LEU A 587 14.16 -21.00 13.69
N LYS A 588 13.81 -21.89 14.63
CA LYS A 588 14.77 -22.68 15.40
C LYS A 588 14.34 -24.14 15.49
N LYS A 589 15.31 -25.04 15.65
CA LYS A 589 15.02 -26.42 16.02
C LYS A 589 14.29 -26.45 17.36
N GLY A 590 13.32 -27.35 17.50
CA GLY A 590 12.46 -27.41 18.67
C GLY A 590 11.25 -26.51 18.54
N ARG A 591 10.81 -25.90 19.64
CA ARG A 591 9.57 -25.13 19.76
C ARG A 591 9.68 -23.75 19.10
N ASN A 592 8.76 -23.46 18.20
CA ASN A 592 8.51 -22.15 17.60
C ASN A 592 7.12 -21.67 17.98
N GLU A 593 6.95 -20.34 18.05
CA GLU A 593 5.70 -19.69 18.43
C GLU A 593 5.11 -18.94 17.23
N VAL A 594 3.79 -19.04 17.08
CA VAL A 594 2.99 -18.18 16.18
C VAL A 594 2.02 -17.37 17.01
N VAL A 595 1.99 -16.06 16.79
CA VAL A 595 1.04 -15.11 17.39
C VAL A 595 0.32 -14.37 16.29
N VAL A 596 -1.01 -14.32 16.34
CA VAL A 596 -1.86 -13.65 15.37
C VAL A 596 -2.73 -12.62 16.07
N LEU A 597 -2.75 -11.39 15.57
CA LEU A 597 -3.79 -10.40 15.84
C LEU A 597 -4.77 -10.44 14.67
N ASP A 598 -6.01 -10.86 14.90
CA ASP A 598 -7.07 -10.87 13.89
C ASP A 598 -8.22 -9.94 14.33
N VAL A 599 -8.43 -8.86 13.59
CA VAL A 599 -9.47 -7.88 13.90
C VAL A 599 -10.85 -8.27 13.36
N VAL A 600 -10.92 -9.27 12.49
CA VAL A 600 -12.17 -9.81 11.90
C VAL A 600 -12.56 -11.13 12.58
N GLY A 601 -11.58 -11.98 12.85
CA GLY A 601 -11.74 -13.31 13.41
C GLY A 601 -11.62 -14.42 12.35
N PRO A 602 -11.12 -15.61 12.77
CA PRO A 602 -10.95 -16.76 11.88
C PRO A 602 -12.29 -17.34 11.44
N LYS A 603 -12.34 -17.86 10.19
CA LYS A 603 -13.55 -18.41 9.58
C LYS A 603 -13.75 -19.90 9.92
N ASP A 604 -12.67 -20.69 9.87
CA ASP A 604 -12.70 -22.15 10.01
C ASP A 604 -11.84 -22.64 11.19
N GLY A 605 -11.85 -21.87 12.27
CA GLY A 605 -11.02 -22.11 13.44
C GLY A 605 -9.64 -21.48 13.32
N ALA A 606 -9.01 -21.27 14.48
CA ALA A 606 -7.72 -20.60 14.57
C ALA A 606 -6.57 -21.58 14.28
N LYS A 607 -6.20 -21.71 13.02
CA LYS A 607 -5.18 -22.66 12.55
C LYS A 607 -4.38 -22.07 11.40
N VAL A 608 -3.12 -22.44 11.33
CA VAL A 608 -2.19 -22.09 10.26
C VAL A 608 -1.41 -23.32 9.80
N GLN A 609 -0.77 -23.23 8.65
CA GLN A 609 0.12 -24.25 8.14
C GLN A 609 1.32 -23.60 7.44
N CYS A 610 2.51 -24.13 7.65
CA CYS A 610 3.66 -23.77 6.84
C CYS A 610 3.68 -24.59 5.56
N LEU A 611 3.72 -23.92 4.40
CA LEU A 611 3.79 -24.54 3.07
C LEU A 611 5.20 -24.39 2.50
N ASN A 612 5.59 -25.29 1.61
CA ASN A 612 6.88 -25.24 0.90
C ASN A 612 6.84 -24.37 -0.37
N HIS A 613 5.74 -23.71 -0.65
CA HIS A 613 5.52 -22.81 -1.80
C HIS A 613 4.59 -21.66 -1.41
N PRO A 614 4.71 -20.47 -2.06
CA PRO A 614 3.81 -19.34 -1.83
C PRO A 614 2.44 -19.56 -2.52
N VAL A 615 1.42 -18.89 -1.97
CA VAL A 615 0.10 -18.68 -2.59
C VAL A 615 -0.13 -17.16 -2.61
N ILE A 616 0.13 -16.54 -3.75
CA ILE A 616 0.09 -15.07 -3.94
C ILE A 616 -0.85 -14.61 -5.07
N ASP A 617 -1.62 -15.53 -5.64
CA ASP A 617 -2.50 -15.32 -6.80
C ASP A 617 -3.96 -15.75 -6.57
N LYS A 618 -4.35 -15.97 -5.30
CA LYS A 618 -5.68 -16.47 -4.94
C LYS A 618 -6.57 -15.39 -4.34
N LEU A 619 -7.57 -14.95 -5.10
CA LEU A 619 -8.60 -14.01 -4.65
C LEU A 619 -9.79 -14.74 -4.02
N ASN A 620 -10.30 -14.20 -2.91
CA ASN A 620 -11.51 -14.65 -2.21
C ASN A 620 -12.48 -13.46 -2.02
N LEU A 621 -12.78 -12.76 -3.10
CA LEU A 621 -13.67 -11.60 -3.07
C LEU A 621 -15.12 -12.03 -2.83
N GLU A 622 -15.84 -11.28 -2.02
CA GLU A 622 -17.29 -11.40 -1.92
C GLU A 622 -17.91 -11.04 -3.28
N LYS A 623 -18.81 -11.89 -3.76
CA LYS A 623 -19.54 -11.58 -4.98
C LYS A 623 -20.56 -10.48 -4.65
N PRO A 624 -20.54 -9.33 -5.33
CA PRO A 624 -21.55 -8.32 -5.12
C PRO A 624 -22.93 -8.91 -5.42
N VAL A 625 -23.92 -8.58 -4.59
CA VAL A 625 -25.31 -8.91 -4.85
C VAL A 625 -25.73 -8.17 -6.11
N LYS A 626 -26.13 -8.91 -7.14
CA LYS A 626 -26.63 -8.33 -8.40
C LYS A 626 -28.14 -8.33 -8.40
N HIS A 627 -28.74 -7.22 -8.77
CA HIS A 627 -30.18 -7.02 -8.82
C HIS A 627 -30.77 -7.14 -10.23
N ASN A 628 -30.10 -7.84 -11.14
CA ASN A 628 -30.46 -7.96 -12.55
C ASN A 628 -31.20 -9.27 -12.90
N ASP A 629 -31.90 -9.90 -11.94
CA ASP A 629 -32.72 -11.07 -12.22
C ASP A 629 -33.87 -10.69 -13.20
N PRO A 630 -33.92 -11.28 -14.39
CA PRO A 630 -34.95 -10.96 -15.37
C PRO A 630 -36.41 -11.21 -14.89
N LYS A 631 -36.59 -12.05 -13.86
CA LYS A 631 -37.89 -12.30 -13.24
C LYS A 631 -38.41 -11.08 -12.44
N MET A 632 -37.50 -10.23 -11.99
CA MET A 632 -37.79 -9.02 -11.22
C MET A 632 -37.89 -7.77 -12.09
N ALA A 633 -37.57 -7.87 -13.39
CA ALA A 633 -37.68 -6.78 -14.36
C ALA A 633 -39.12 -6.31 -14.57
N LEU A 634 -39.29 -5.31 -15.43
CA LEU A 634 -40.63 -4.83 -15.80
C LEU A 634 -41.51 -6.00 -16.29
N PRO A 635 -42.77 -6.12 -15.83
CA PRO A 635 -43.67 -7.15 -16.28
C PRO A 635 -43.83 -7.14 -17.80
N LYS A 636 -43.92 -8.34 -18.41
CA LYS A 636 -44.25 -8.46 -19.83
C LYS A 636 -45.68 -7.98 -20.08
N GLY A 637 -45.84 -6.87 -20.78
CA GLY A 637 -47.12 -6.25 -21.10
C GLY A 637 -46.98 -4.74 -21.27
N LYS A 638 -48.02 -4.06 -21.71
CA LYS A 638 -48.02 -2.60 -21.82
C LYS A 638 -48.27 -1.96 -20.46
N LEU A 639 -47.17 -1.74 -19.68
CA LEU A 639 -47.27 -0.82 -18.54
C LEU A 639 -47.44 0.61 -19.08
N LYS A 640 -48.37 1.36 -18.47
CA LYS A 640 -48.59 2.77 -18.81
C LYS A 640 -47.44 3.60 -18.27
N ILE A 641 -46.71 4.32 -19.13
CA ILE A 641 -45.75 5.33 -18.71
C ILE A 641 -46.54 6.45 -18.03
N ALA A 642 -46.20 6.71 -16.77
CA ALA A 642 -46.83 7.76 -15.96
C ALA A 642 -46.41 9.16 -16.46
N LEU A 643 -45.15 9.29 -16.81
CA LEU A 643 -44.55 10.53 -17.32
C LEU A 643 -43.29 10.24 -18.12
N SER A 644 -43.17 10.86 -19.29
CA SER A 644 -41.89 11.03 -19.99
C SER A 644 -41.44 12.46 -19.81
N THR A 645 -40.19 12.65 -19.39
CA THR A 645 -39.67 13.99 -19.07
C THR A 645 -38.18 14.13 -19.44
N THR A 646 -37.75 15.37 -19.60
CA THR A 646 -36.35 15.74 -19.82
C THR A 646 -35.82 16.48 -18.58
N LEU A 647 -34.82 15.91 -17.94
CA LEU A 647 -34.15 16.54 -16.79
C LEU A 647 -33.20 17.65 -17.26
N LYS A 648 -33.05 18.68 -16.43
CA LYS A 648 -32.13 19.78 -16.70
C LYS A 648 -30.68 19.39 -16.33
N PRO A 649 -29.68 19.94 -17.02
CA PRO A 649 -28.29 19.80 -16.55
C PRO A 649 -28.09 20.51 -15.21
N GLY A 650 -27.15 20.03 -14.39
CA GLY A 650 -26.82 20.60 -13.08
C GLY A 650 -26.69 19.54 -12.00
N ASN A 651 -26.21 19.95 -10.82
CA ASN A 651 -25.92 19.07 -9.68
C ASN A 651 -26.99 19.12 -8.57
N GLY A 652 -28.02 19.95 -8.71
CA GLY A 652 -29.03 20.13 -7.68
C GLY A 652 -30.21 19.13 -7.78
N TRP A 653 -31.01 19.08 -6.73
CA TRP A 653 -32.25 18.34 -6.69
C TRP A 653 -33.22 18.81 -7.77
N GLN A 654 -33.88 17.86 -8.44
CA GLN A 654 -34.91 18.10 -9.45
C GLN A 654 -36.19 17.34 -9.08
N THR A 655 -37.32 18.02 -9.14
CA THR A 655 -38.61 17.40 -8.89
C THR A 655 -39.26 16.99 -10.21
N ILE A 656 -39.57 15.71 -10.35
CA ILE A 656 -40.27 15.09 -11.47
C ILE A 656 -41.74 14.93 -11.06
N ARG A 657 -42.58 15.89 -11.40
CA ARG A 657 -44.00 15.92 -11.00
C ARG A 657 -44.87 15.15 -11.99
N LEU A 658 -45.62 14.16 -11.51
CA LEU A 658 -46.58 13.40 -12.32
C LEU A 658 -47.74 14.30 -12.74
N LYS A 659 -48.41 13.98 -13.87
CA LYS A 659 -49.57 14.71 -14.34
C LYS A 659 -50.79 14.59 -13.38
N GLU A 660 -50.91 13.43 -12.76
CA GLU A 660 -51.85 13.10 -11.70
C GLU A 660 -51.21 12.15 -10.68
N PRO A 661 -51.58 12.21 -9.40
CA PRO A 661 -51.10 11.23 -8.43
C PRO A 661 -51.52 9.82 -8.82
N LEU A 662 -50.59 8.87 -8.72
CA LEU A 662 -50.83 7.46 -9.06
C LEU A 662 -50.57 6.58 -7.84
N ARG A 663 -51.40 5.55 -7.68
CA ARG A 663 -51.26 4.56 -6.63
C ARG A 663 -50.45 3.36 -7.11
N GLY A 664 -49.37 3.01 -6.40
CA GLY A 664 -48.55 1.86 -6.71
C GLY A 664 -47.56 1.51 -5.62
N ARG A 665 -47.04 0.31 -5.69
CA ARG A 665 -45.95 -0.20 -4.80
C ARG A 665 -44.60 -0.04 -5.43
N TYR A 666 -44.53 -0.12 -6.75
CA TYR A 666 -43.24 -0.11 -7.47
C TYR A 666 -43.05 1.18 -8.24
N ILE A 667 -41.85 1.75 -8.09
CA ILE A 667 -41.38 2.90 -8.87
C ILE A 667 -40.34 2.38 -9.84
N ALA A 668 -40.56 2.58 -11.15
CA ALA A 668 -39.51 2.29 -12.13
C ALA A 668 -39.10 3.56 -12.86
N LEU A 669 -37.82 3.69 -13.13
CA LEU A 669 -37.25 4.67 -14.03
C LEU A 669 -36.64 3.95 -15.21
N GLN A 670 -36.97 4.39 -16.43
CA GLN A 670 -36.31 4.00 -17.66
C GLN A 670 -35.56 5.21 -18.20
N ILE A 671 -34.24 5.13 -18.24
CA ILE A 671 -33.34 6.22 -18.63
C ILE A 671 -32.94 5.98 -20.08
N GLY A 672 -33.41 6.83 -20.98
CA GLY A 672 -33.19 6.74 -22.42
C GLY A 672 -31.96 7.50 -22.90
N GLU A 673 -31.60 8.59 -22.20
CA GLU A 673 -30.42 9.42 -22.52
C GLU A 673 -29.78 10.01 -21.25
N ASN A 674 -28.49 10.28 -21.31
CA ASN A 674 -27.73 11.04 -20.31
C ASN A 674 -27.30 12.42 -20.85
N GLN A 675 -27.04 13.37 -19.93
CA GLN A 675 -26.66 14.75 -20.27
C GLN A 675 -25.40 14.85 -21.13
N ASN A 676 -24.46 13.91 -20.94
CA ASN A 676 -23.18 13.87 -21.66
C ASN A 676 -23.19 13.04 -22.94
N GLY A 677 -24.33 12.48 -23.35
CA GLY A 677 -24.49 11.63 -24.51
C GLY A 677 -23.82 10.24 -24.41
N LYS A 678 -23.29 9.85 -23.25
CA LYS A 678 -22.70 8.53 -22.99
C LYS A 678 -23.72 7.58 -22.38
N SER A 679 -23.48 6.28 -22.48
CA SER A 679 -24.40 5.26 -21.96
C SER A 679 -24.34 5.08 -20.44
N GLN A 680 -23.20 5.31 -19.80
CA GLN A 680 -23.06 5.13 -18.36
C GLN A 680 -23.95 6.10 -17.58
N THR A 681 -24.80 5.59 -16.69
CA THR A 681 -25.77 6.35 -15.88
C THR A 681 -25.45 6.23 -14.40
N ALA A 682 -25.64 7.32 -13.64
CA ALA A 682 -25.50 7.35 -12.19
C ALA A 682 -26.61 8.19 -11.55
N ILE A 683 -27.07 7.78 -10.36
CA ILE A 683 -28.07 8.49 -9.53
C ILE A 683 -27.55 8.50 -8.09
N ALA A 684 -27.43 9.70 -7.50
CA ALA A 684 -27.04 9.82 -6.10
C ALA A 684 -28.22 9.52 -5.17
N GLU A 685 -29.38 10.19 -5.37
CA GLU A 685 -30.53 10.03 -4.48
C GLU A 685 -31.87 10.14 -5.20
N LEU A 686 -32.85 9.37 -4.70
CA LEU A 686 -34.24 9.40 -5.13
C LEU A 686 -35.16 9.49 -3.91
N TYR A 687 -36.16 10.38 -3.98
CA TYR A 687 -37.34 10.39 -3.11
C TYR A 687 -38.62 10.28 -3.92
N ALA A 688 -39.70 9.88 -3.27
CA ALA A 688 -41.03 10.04 -3.78
C ALA A 688 -41.83 10.97 -2.87
N GLN A 689 -42.78 11.73 -3.43
CA GLN A 689 -43.72 12.58 -2.70
C GLN A 689 -45.12 12.01 -2.75
N ASP A 690 -45.85 12.14 -1.64
CA ASP A 690 -47.28 11.81 -1.56
C ASP A 690 -48.18 12.89 -2.25
N GLU A 691 -49.48 12.73 -2.20
CA GLU A 691 -50.45 13.66 -2.77
C GLU A 691 -50.43 15.07 -2.16
N HIS A 692 -49.84 15.20 -0.96
CA HIS A 692 -49.66 16.47 -0.26
C HIS A 692 -48.29 17.11 -0.50
N GLY A 693 -47.44 16.49 -1.33
CA GLY A 693 -46.09 16.94 -1.61
C GLY A 693 -45.08 16.63 -0.51
N LYS A 694 -45.43 15.79 0.47
CA LYS A 694 -44.55 15.35 1.54
C LYS A 694 -43.74 14.15 1.06
N ARG A 695 -42.43 14.13 1.39
CA ARG A 695 -41.56 12.97 1.11
C ARG A 695 -42.09 11.72 1.78
N ILE A 696 -42.17 10.64 1.04
CA ILE A 696 -42.58 9.31 1.51
C ILE A 696 -41.37 8.71 2.25
N ASN A 697 -41.63 8.14 3.43
CA ASN A 697 -40.60 7.45 4.22
C ASN A 697 -40.02 6.26 3.43
N ARG A 698 -38.70 6.14 3.42
CA ARG A 698 -37.94 5.13 2.66
C ARG A 698 -37.49 3.92 3.47
N ASP A 699 -37.87 3.79 4.75
CA ASP A 699 -37.42 2.72 5.65
C ASP A 699 -37.65 1.31 5.08
N ASN A 700 -38.75 1.13 4.33
CA ASN A 700 -39.11 -0.15 3.73
C ASN A 700 -38.75 -0.27 2.23
N TRP A 701 -38.05 0.70 1.68
CA TRP A 701 -37.64 0.62 0.29
C TRP A 701 -36.56 -0.46 0.10
N GLN A 702 -36.70 -1.20 -1.00
CA GLN A 702 -35.77 -2.27 -1.36
C GLN A 702 -35.51 -2.21 -2.87
N VAL A 703 -34.33 -2.66 -3.28
CA VAL A 703 -34.04 -2.88 -4.69
C VAL A 703 -34.85 -4.05 -5.19
N ARG A 704 -35.66 -3.84 -6.20
CA ARG A 704 -36.33 -4.91 -6.93
C ARG A 704 -35.54 -5.33 -8.15
N TYR A 705 -35.03 -4.36 -8.94
CA TYR A 705 -34.32 -4.63 -10.17
C TYR A 705 -33.41 -3.46 -10.57
N ALA A 706 -32.25 -3.78 -11.11
CA ALA A 706 -31.39 -2.87 -11.83
C ALA A 706 -30.77 -3.64 -13.01
N ASP A 707 -30.91 -3.13 -14.23
CA ASP A 707 -30.38 -3.81 -15.42
C ASP A 707 -28.85 -3.91 -15.41
N SER A 708 -28.17 -2.94 -14.78
CA SER A 708 -26.71 -2.88 -14.68
C SER A 708 -26.27 -2.19 -13.39
N GLU A 709 -25.18 -2.70 -12.79
CA GLU A 709 -24.55 -2.15 -11.58
C GLU A 709 -23.04 -2.34 -11.68
N GLN A 710 -22.26 -1.29 -11.35
CA GLN A 710 -20.82 -1.32 -11.38
C GLN A 710 -20.24 -1.50 -9.98
N GLY A 711 -19.62 -2.65 -9.71
CA GLY A 711 -18.97 -2.91 -8.43
C GLY A 711 -19.92 -2.72 -7.24
N ASN A 712 -19.55 -1.86 -6.29
CA ASN A 712 -20.34 -1.53 -5.10
C ASN A 712 -21.34 -0.38 -5.29
N HIS A 713 -21.43 0.19 -6.49
CA HIS A 713 -22.40 1.24 -6.82
C HIS A 713 -23.75 0.60 -7.18
N THR A 714 -24.33 -0.13 -6.23
CA THR A 714 -25.59 -0.84 -6.34
C THR A 714 -26.79 0.09 -6.16
N LEU A 715 -27.99 -0.29 -6.62
CA LEU A 715 -29.16 0.60 -6.67
C LEU A 715 -29.65 1.05 -5.28
N ASP A 716 -29.37 0.30 -4.23
CA ASP A 716 -29.66 0.72 -2.85
C ASP A 716 -29.00 2.06 -2.48
N LYS A 717 -27.87 2.40 -3.12
CA LYS A 717 -27.15 3.68 -2.96
C LYS A 717 -27.97 4.88 -3.45
N ALA A 718 -28.93 4.68 -4.30
CA ALA A 718 -29.82 5.76 -4.76
C ALA A 718 -30.95 6.11 -3.76
N PHE A 719 -31.03 5.44 -2.60
CA PHE A 719 -31.99 5.73 -1.52
C PHE A 719 -31.46 5.35 -0.12
N ASP A 720 -30.15 5.53 0.09
CA ASP A 720 -29.44 5.19 1.32
C ASP A 720 -29.24 6.40 2.27
N LEU A 721 -29.90 7.51 2.03
CA LEU A 721 -29.86 8.76 2.80
C LEU A 721 -28.51 9.49 2.72
N GLN A 722 -27.66 9.17 1.72
CA GLN A 722 -26.31 9.74 1.57
C GLN A 722 -26.13 10.32 0.17
N GLU A 723 -26.11 11.65 0.03
CA GLU A 723 -25.91 12.33 -1.26
C GLU A 723 -24.52 12.09 -1.89
N SER A 724 -23.58 11.58 -1.09
CA SER A 724 -22.20 11.27 -1.53
C SER A 724 -22.03 9.87 -2.12
N THR A 725 -23.00 8.97 -1.89
CA THR A 725 -23.07 7.65 -2.53
C THR A 725 -23.94 7.70 -3.76
N TYR A 726 -23.85 6.70 -4.63
CA TYR A 726 -24.64 6.68 -5.87
C TYR A 726 -24.74 5.28 -6.45
N TRP A 727 -25.86 5.01 -7.15
CA TRP A 727 -25.96 3.92 -8.09
C TRP A 727 -25.25 4.30 -9.39
N GLN A 728 -24.56 3.33 -10.03
CA GLN A 728 -23.95 3.52 -11.33
C GLN A 728 -23.98 2.25 -12.16
N THR A 729 -24.24 2.39 -13.45
CA THR A 729 -24.19 1.28 -14.41
C THR A 729 -22.75 0.94 -14.81
N ASP A 730 -22.51 -0.30 -15.25
CA ASP A 730 -21.25 -0.67 -15.86
C ASP A 730 -20.93 0.21 -17.08
N ALA A 731 -19.66 0.52 -17.29
CA ALA A 731 -19.24 1.39 -18.39
C ALA A 731 -19.51 0.81 -19.79
N LYS A 732 -19.72 -0.51 -19.90
CA LYS A 732 -20.05 -1.21 -21.14
C LYS A 732 -21.54 -1.43 -21.33
N ALA A 733 -22.36 -1.11 -20.33
CA ALA A 733 -23.81 -1.23 -20.44
C ALA A 733 -24.38 -0.21 -21.44
N THR A 734 -25.47 -0.53 -22.06
CA THR A 734 -26.11 0.29 -23.12
C THR A 734 -27.47 0.80 -22.68
N LEU A 735 -27.79 2.03 -23.08
CA LEU A 735 -29.14 2.61 -22.92
C LEU A 735 -30.20 1.83 -23.74
N PRO A 736 -31.44 1.80 -23.28
CA PRO A 736 -31.97 2.41 -22.07
C PRO A 736 -31.65 1.59 -20.82
N HIS A 737 -31.40 2.27 -19.68
CA HIS A 737 -31.27 1.63 -18.38
C HIS A 737 -32.60 1.59 -17.64
N VAL A 738 -32.83 0.51 -16.90
CA VAL A 738 -34.06 0.29 -16.12
C VAL A 738 -33.71 -0.03 -14.68
N ILE A 739 -34.27 0.77 -13.77
CA ILE A 739 -34.28 0.49 -12.34
C ILE A 739 -35.70 0.36 -11.80
N ILE A 740 -35.90 -0.49 -10.80
CA ILE A 740 -37.16 -0.69 -10.11
C ILE A 740 -36.96 -0.73 -8.61
N ILE A 741 -37.63 0.14 -7.91
CA ILE A 741 -37.67 0.23 -6.45
C ILE A 741 -38.98 -0.33 -5.93
N ASP A 742 -38.91 -1.19 -4.92
CA ASP A 742 -40.07 -1.64 -4.14
C ASP A 742 -40.22 -0.74 -2.93
N THR A 743 -41.30 0.01 -2.83
CA THR A 743 -41.56 0.92 -1.71
C THR A 743 -42.16 0.22 -0.47
N GLY A 744 -42.25 -1.11 -0.50
CA GLY A 744 -42.74 -1.95 0.60
C GLY A 744 -44.27 -2.09 0.65
N LYS A 745 -45.03 -1.09 0.22
CA LYS A 745 -46.50 -1.08 0.21
C LYS A 745 -47.02 -0.21 -0.91
N SER A 746 -48.28 -0.47 -1.33
CA SER A 746 -49.00 0.40 -2.28
C SER A 746 -49.38 1.72 -1.62
N GLN A 747 -49.01 2.84 -2.26
CA GLN A 747 -49.23 4.20 -1.76
C GLN A 747 -49.41 5.19 -2.91
N THR A 748 -49.93 6.38 -2.62
CA THR A 748 -50.13 7.43 -3.62
C THR A 748 -48.82 8.19 -3.83
N ILE A 749 -48.39 8.31 -5.08
CA ILE A 749 -47.18 9.00 -5.50
C ILE A 749 -47.54 10.13 -6.44
N SER A 750 -47.13 11.37 -6.10
CA SER A 750 -47.42 12.57 -6.91
C SER A 750 -46.20 13.11 -7.63
N ALA A 751 -45.02 12.85 -7.10
CA ALA A 751 -43.77 13.30 -7.69
C ALA A 751 -42.57 12.40 -7.25
N LEU A 752 -41.51 12.47 -8.00
CA LEU A 752 -40.20 11.96 -7.60
C LEU A 752 -39.22 13.13 -7.46
N GLU A 753 -38.28 13.01 -6.53
CA GLU A 753 -37.14 13.91 -6.42
C GLU A 753 -35.91 13.13 -6.83
N TYR A 754 -35.11 13.73 -7.71
CA TYR A 754 -33.92 13.14 -8.30
C TYR A 754 -32.72 14.01 -8.00
N LEU A 755 -31.63 13.40 -7.51
CA LEU A 755 -30.33 14.02 -7.34
C LEU A 755 -29.29 13.30 -8.22
N PRO A 756 -28.61 14.01 -9.14
CA PRO A 756 -27.51 13.41 -9.90
C PRO A 756 -26.28 13.17 -9.02
N ARG A 757 -25.35 12.37 -9.50
CA ARG A 757 -24.03 12.14 -8.85
C ARG A 757 -23.33 13.48 -8.63
N GLN A 758 -22.77 13.69 -7.42
CA GLN A 758 -22.30 15.00 -6.93
C GLN A 758 -20.84 15.33 -7.28
N GLU A 759 -20.04 14.38 -7.71
CA GLU A 759 -18.65 14.64 -8.06
C GLU A 759 -18.53 15.47 -9.34
N GLN A 760 -17.66 16.48 -9.32
CA GLN A 760 -17.42 17.36 -10.46
C GLN A 760 -16.88 16.58 -11.67
N GLY A 761 -17.51 16.77 -12.83
CA GLY A 761 -17.13 16.07 -14.07
C GLY A 761 -17.54 14.59 -14.12
N ALA A 762 -18.28 14.09 -13.13
CA ALA A 762 -18.75 12.72 -13.10
C ALA A 762 -19.69 12.40 -14.26
N PRO A 763 -19.54 11.26 -14.94
CA PRO A 763 -20.47 10.84 -15.98
C PRO A 763 -21.82 10.43 -15.39
N GLY A 764 -22.89 10.50 -16.18
CA GLY A 764 -24.07 9.71 -15.96
C GLY A 764 -25.31 10.44 -15.43
N SER A 765 -25.34 11.77 -15.37
CA SER A 765 -26.62 12.48 -15.09
C SER A 765 -27.66 12.15 -16.15
N ALA A 766 -28.82 11.63 -15.73
CA ALA A 766 -29.91 11.29 -16.63
C ALA A 766 -30.47 12.54 -17.32
N ARG A 767 -30.87 12.39 -18.57
CA ARG A 767 -31.52 13.44 -19.37
C ARG A 767 -32.94 13.06 -19.72
N GLN A 768 -33.15 12.00 -20.48
CA GLN A 768 -34.47 11.51 -20.89
C GLN A 768 -34.87 10.38 -19.95
N VAL A 769 -36.00 10.56 -19.26
CA VAL A 769 -36.50 9.61 -18.24
C VAL A 769 -37.97 9.35 -18.41
N ASP A 770 -38.34 8.07 -18.45
CA ASP A 770 -39.69 7.61 -18.33
C ASP A 770 -39.96 7.09 -16.91
N VAL A 771 -41.00 7.58 -16.29
CA VAL A 771 -41.46 7.15 -14.95
C VAL A 771 -42.63 6.19 -15.08
N LEU A 772 -42.58 5.07 -14.38
CA LEU A 772 -43.64 4.10 -14.29
C LEU A 772 -43.97 3.83 -12.82
N ILE A 773 -45.28 3.83 -12.49
CA ILE A 773 -45.79 3.47 -11.16
C ILE A 773 -46.75 2.31 -11.36
N PHE A 774 -46.56 1.20 -10.65
CA PHE A 774 -47.38 0.00 -10.81
C PHE A 774 -47.46 -0.84 -9.53
N GLY A 775 -48.26 -1.93 -9.55
CA GLY A 775 -48.55 -2.74 -8.36
C GLY A 775 -49.47 -2.01 -7.40
N GLY A 776 -50.56 -1.47 -7.90
CA GLY A 776 -51.53 -0.67 -7.11
C GLY A 776 -52.59 -1.48 -6.38
N GLU A 777 -52.63 -2.82 -6.54
CA GLU A 777 -53.62 -3.70 -5.89
C GLU A 777 -53.19 -4.09 -4.47
#